data_352848807eb6d3f8c439959624cdb989
#
_entry.id   352848807eb6d3f8c439959624cdb989
#
_cell.length_a   1.000
_cell.length_b   1.000
_cell.length_c   1.000
_cell.angle_alpha   90.00
_cell.angle_beta   90.00
_cell.angle_gamma   90.00
#
_symmetry.space_group_name_H-M   'P 1'
#
loop_
_entity.id
_entity.type
_entity.pdbx_description
1 polymer ?
#
loop_
_entity_poly.entity_id
_entity_poly.type
_entity_poly.pdbx_seq_one_letter_code
_entity_poly.pdbx_strand_id
1 'polypeptide(L)'
;MFKKILVANRGEIACRVMRTAKKMGIATVAVYSDADARSPHVLMADEAVRLGPPPAGESYLLADLILLAAKETGADCIHPGYGFLSERESFARACADAGIAFVGPPPKAIAAMGDKIESKKLAKAAGVNVVPGFLGEIDSTDHAVEIASGIGYPVMMKASAGGGGKGMRLAYSEQDVREGFEATKREGLASFGDDRVFIEKFIESPRHIEIQVIGDQHGNIVYLGERECSIQRRHQKVVEEAPSPFVTPKMRKAMGEQAVALARAVGYFSAGTVELIVSGADTTGEGFYFLEMNTRLQVEHPVTEAVTGLDLVELMIRVAAGEPLGFSQDDVQLNGWAIENRVYAEDPYRGFLPSIGRLVRYNPPESSETPYLSPSRFREGLGEGRAASANLSGTPLPQAAGGQEEAYTRVDDGVREGGEVSMFYDPMIAKLITWAPTREEAIDEQIAALDAFEIEGPGNNIDFLSALMQHPRFRSGNITTGFIAEEYPDGFHGAPADADLIEALAAIAAFAATAEADRARRIDGQLGKRLRPPSEWSVRIGDSDHLVSISTDGITVDDADLDIALEYTPGDRYVDAELDEAPLTVKISRTRTGFKLTTRGACHVARVLPAHVAPYAQHMITKIPPDLSKFLLCPMPGLLMRLDVGAGDKVEAGQPLAVVEAMKMENILRAEKAGTVKSVNAAPGDSLAVDAVILEME
;
A
#
# COMPACT_ATOMS: atom_id res chain seq x y z
N MET A 1 8.11 -31.92 7.92
CA MET A 1 7.24 -30.76 8.20
C MET A 1 7.52 -30.25 9.61
N PHE A 2 7.57 -28.93 9.84
CA PHE A 2 7.79 -28.30 11.13
C PHE A 2 6.60 -28.48 12.07
N LYS A 3 6.85 -28.43 13.38
CA LYS A 3 5.82 -28.50 14.43
C LYS A 3 5.51 -27.12 15.01
N LYS A 4 6.51 -26.24 15.05
CA LYS A 4 6.38 -24.90 15.62
C LYS A 4 7.20 -23.89 14.83
N ILE A 5 6.58 -22.75 14.52
CA ILE A 5 7.17 -21.63 13.76
C ILE A 5 7.18 -20.35 14.61
N LEU A 6 8.32 -19.67 14.67
CA LEU A 6 8.39 -18.33 15.19
C LEU A 6 8.25 -17.34 14.02
N VAL A 7 7.35 -16.35 14.15
CA VAL A 7 7.19 -15.29 13.15
C VAL A 7 7.94 -14.05 13.62
N ALA A 8 9.11 -13.80 13.00
CA ALA A 8 10.00 -12.69 13.36
C ALA A 8 9.57 -11.37 12.71
N ASN A 9 8.30 -11.03 12.86
CA ASN A 9 7.69 -9.82 12.29
C ASN A 9 6.47 -9.40 13.11
N ARG A 10 5.77 -8.36 12.67
CA ARG A 10 4.59 -7.77 13.30
C ARG A 10 3.51 -7.42 12.26
N GLY A 11 2.37 -6.94 12.75
CA GLY A 11 1.31 -6.39 11.92
C GLY A 11 0.68 -7.42 11.00
N GLU A 12 0.26 -6.98 9.82
CA GLU A 12 -0.51 -7.81 8.89
C GLU A 12 0.26 -9.04 8.41
N ILE A 13 1.57 -8.89 8.12
CA ILE A 13 2.36 -10.03 7.64
C ILE A 13 2.53 -11.12 8.69
N ALA A 14 2.64 -10.75 9.97
CA ALA A 14 2.68 -11.75 11.04
C ALA A 14 1.35 -12.50 11.14
N CYS A 15 0.22 -11.78 11.07
CA CYS A 15 -1.11 -12.40 11.02
C CYS A 15 -1.24 -13.32 9.79
N ARG A 16 -0.79 -12.85 8.62
CA ARG A 16 -0.83 -13.61 7.35
C ARG A 16 -0.07 -14.94 7.44
N VAL A 17 1.17 -14.89 7.95
CA VAL A 17 1.99 -16.10 8.12
C VAL A 17 1.36 -17.06 9.12
N MET A 18 0.85 -16.54 10.24
CA MET A 18 0.22 -17.37 11.27
C MET A 18 -1.08 -18.04 10.80
N ARG A 19 -1.90 -17.37 9.97
CA ARG A 19 -3.10 -17.96 9.37
C ARG A 19 -2.74 -19.21 8.56
N THR A 20 -1.72 -19.12 7.70
CA THR A 20 -1.26 -20.28 6.92
C THR A 20 -0.63 -21.35 7.81
N ALA A 21 0.25 -20.98 8.75
CA ALA A 21 0.86 -21.96 9.67
C ALA A 21 -0.20 -22.77 10.44
N LYS A 22 -1.25 -22.11 10.93
CA LYS A 22 -2.38 -22.76 11.62
C LYS A 22 -3.18 -23.69 10.69
N LYS A 23 -3.44 -23.28 9.44
CA LYS A 23 -4.07 -24.16 8.43
C LYS A 23 -3.22 -25.41 8.17
N MET A 24 -1.89 -25.30 8.26
CA MET A 24 -0.96 -26.43 8.13
C MET A 24 -0.81 -27.25 9.42
N GLY A 25 -1.46 -26.87 10.52
CA GLY A 25 -1.35 -27.55 11.82
C GLY A 25 -0.03 -27.26 12.55
N ILE A 26 0.65 -26.16 12.25
CA ILE A 26 1.91 -25.75 12.84
C ILE A 26 1.62 -24.74 13.97
N ALA A 27 2.13 -25.00 15.19
CA ALA A 27 2.01 -24.09 16.31
C ALA A 27 2.81 -22.79 16.06
N THR A 28 2.30 -21.66 16.53
CA THR A 28 2.82 -20.33 16.20
C THR A 28 3.37 -19.59 17.42
N VAL A 29 4.51 -18.95 17.24
CA VAL A 29 5.12 -18.06 18.24
C VAL A 29 5.18 -16.65 17.67
N ALA A 30 4.53 -15.69 18.33
CA ALA A 30 4.68 -14.27 18.05
C ALA A 30 5.87 -13.69 18.82
N VAL A 31 6.53 -12.70 18.25
CA VAL A 31 7.40 -11.79 19.00
C VAL A 31 6.82 -10.39 18.98
N TYR A 32 7.01 -9.60 20.04
CA TYR A 32 6.42 -8.27 20.12
C TYR A 32 7.23 -7.29 20.95
N SER A 33 7.17 -6.01 20.54
CA SER A 33 7.60 -4.88 21.37
C SER A 33 6.47 -4.41 22.26
N ASP A 34 6.76 -3.52 23.22
CA ASP A 34 5.75 -2.97 24.13
C ASP A 34 4.58 -2.29 23.42
N ALA A 35 4.82 -1.66 22.25
CA ALA A 35 3.75 -1.06 21.44
C ALA A 35 2.79 -2.08 20.86
N ASP A 36 3.24 -3.31 20.60
CA ASP A 36 2.47 -4.35 19.95
C ASP A 36 1.85 -5.36 20.92
N ALA A 37 1.99 -5.19 22.23
CA ALA A 37 1.57 -6.17 23.24
C ALA A 37 0.10 -6.62 23.14
N ARG A 38 -0.75 -5.83 22.49
CA ARG A 38 -2.18 -6.12 22.27
C ARG A 38 -2.55 -6.23 20.79
N SER A 39 -1.58 -6.30 19.89
CA SER A 39 -1.79 -6.39 18.45
C SER A 39 -2.37 -7.76 18.06
N PRO A 40 -3.14 -7.84 16.95
CA PRO A 40 -3.79 -9.07 16.52
C PRO A 40 -2.86 -10.27 16.39
N HIS A 41 -1.64 -10.10 15.86
CA HIS A 41 -0.69 -11.20 15.72
C HIS A 41 -0.26 -11.82 17.07
N VAL A 42 -0.17 -10.99 18.14
CA VAL A 42 0.14 -11.47 19.48
C VAL A 42 -1.01 -12.27 20.07
N LEU A 43 -2.24 -11.80 19.84
CA LEU A 43 -3.47 -12.47 20.32
C LEU A 43 -3.79 -13.74 19.55
N MET A 44 -3.37 -13.82 18.27
CA MET A 44 -3.60 -14.96 17.39
C MET A 44 -2.62 -16.11 17.67
N ALA A 45 -1.40 -15.81 18.07
CA ALA A 45 -0.34 -16.79 18.28
C ALA A 45 -0.65 -17.75 19.43
N ASP A 46 -0.11 -18.96 19.38
CA ASP A 46 -0.22 -19.94 20.47
C ASP A 46 0.70 -19.58 21.64
N GLU A 47 1.86 -18.96 21.35
CA GLU A 47 2.80 -18.42 22.33
C GLU A 47 3.27 -17.03 21.87
N ALA A 48 3.66 -16.18 22.80
CA ALA A 48 4.17 -14.84 22.50
C ALA A 48 5.34 -14.44 23.41
N VAL A 49 6.40 -13.87 22.82
CA VAL A 49 7.62 -13.46 23.53
C VAL A 49 7.85 -11.97 23.37
N ARG A 50 7.99 -11.26 24.50
CA ARG A 50 8.31 -9.83 24.53
C ARG A 50 9.78 -9.61 24.15
N LEU A 51 10.04 -8.70 23.18
CA LEU A 51 11.39 -8.35 22.75
C LEU A 51 11.97 -7.15 23.53
N GLY A 52 11.14 -6.15 23.83
CA GLY A 52 11.63 -4.92 24.47
C GLY A 52 10.78 -3.69 24.15
N PRO A 53 11.39 -2.49 24.24
CA PRO A 53 10.69 -1.23 23.98
C PRO A 53 10.28 -1.05 22.51
N PRO A 54 9.44 -0.03 22.20
CA PRO A 54 8.85 0.14 20.86
C PRO A 54 9.85 0.33 19.72
N PRO A 55 10.97 1.06 19.83
CA PRO A 55 11.87 1.27 18.70
C PRO A 55 12.36 -0.06 18.10
N ALA A 56 12.27 -0.20 16.77
CA ALA A 56 12.65 -1.44 16.09
C ALA A 56 14.13 -1.82 16.34
N GLY A 57 15.02 -0.84 16.47
CA GLY A 57 16.44 -1.04 16.79
C GLY A 57 16.68 -1.64 18.19
N GLU A 58 15.70 -1.53 19.08
CA GLU A 58 15.75 -2.05 20.46
C GLU A 58 14.86 -3.30 20.65
N SER A 59 14.26 -3.80 19.57
CA SER A 59 13.33 -4.94 19.58
C SER A 59 13.49 -5.82 18.34
N TYR A 60 12.70 -5.60 17.29
CA TYR A 60 12.59 -6.46 16.10
C TYR A 60 13.87 -6.60 15.26
N LEU A 61 14.82 -5.66 15.36
CA LEU A 61 16.12 -5.73 14.67
C LEU A 61 17.21 -6.43 15.47
N LEU A 62 16.93 -6.85 16.71
CA LEU A 62 17.87 -7.57 17.56
C LEU A 62 17.82 -9.07 17.29
N ALA A 63 18.67 -9.54 16.37
CA ALA A 63 18.75 -10.93 15.93
C ALA A 63 18.91 -11.91 17.11
N ASP A 64 19.73 -11.55 18.10
CA ASP A 64 20.01 -12.39 19.27
C ASP A 64 18.75 -12.63 20.12
N LEU A 65 17.89 -11.61 20.28
CA LEU A 65 16.62 -11.75 21.01
C LEU A 65 15.64 -12.67 20.26
N ILE A 66 15.58 -12.57 18.93
CA ILE A 66 14.74 -13.44 18.10
C ILE A 66 15.21 -14.90 18.21
N LEU A 67 16.52 -15.14 18.12
CA LEU A 67 17.11 -16.49 18.27
C LEU A 67 16.91 -17.06 19.69
N LEU A 68 17.02 -16.20 20.71
CA LEU A 68 16.74 -16.60 22.08
C LEU A 68 15.28 -17.01 22.24
N ALA A 69 14.34 -16.20 21.74
CA ALA A 69 12.92 -16.51 21.77
C ALA A 69 12.61 -17.84 21.06
N ALA A 70 13.23 -18.10 19.89
CA ALA A 70 13.05 -19.36 19.18
C ALA A 70 13.57 -20.57 19.98
N LYS A 71 14.70 -20.45 20.64
CA LYS A 71 15.27 -21.49 21.49
C LYS A 71 14.42 -21.77 22.73
N GLU A 72 13.97 -20.71 23.41
CA GLU A 72 13.16 -20.83 24.64
C GLU A 72 11.79 -21.47 24.37
N THR A 73 11.18 -21.14 23.23
CA THR A 73 9.88 -21.71 22.83
C THR A 73 10.00 -23.03 22.10
N GLY A 74 11.20 -23.43 21.70
CA GLY A 74 11.45 -24.66 20.94
C GLY A 74 10.89 -24.59 19.51
N ALA A 75 10.95 -23.42 18.87
CA ALA A 75 10.54 -23.28 17.46
C ALA A 75 11.52 -23.99 16.53
N ASP A 76 10.99 -24.75 15.59
CA ASP A 76 11.78 -25.49 14.60
C ASP A 76 12.30 -24.59 13.48
N CYS A 77 11.54 -23.53 13.18
CA CYS A 77 11.86 -22.58 12.11
C CYS A 77 11.44 -21.15 12.45
N ILE A 78 12.04 -20.20 11.73
CA ILE A 78 11.72 -18.76 11.82
C ILE A 78 11.27 -18.26 10.46
N HIS A 79 10.08 -17.63 10.39
CA HIS A 79 9.63 -16.89 9.22
C HIS A 79 9.85 -15.39 9.44
N PRO A 80 10.70 -14.73 8.64
CA PRO A 80 11.04 -13.33 8.84
C PRO A 80 9.99 -12.35 8.32
N GLY A 81 9.00 -12.81 7.54
CA GLY A 81 8.09 -11.94 6.79
C GLY A 81 8.83 -11.12 5.72
N TYR A 82 8.60 -9.80 5.73
CA TYR A 82 9.33 -8.82 4.92
C TYR A 82 9.80 -7.64 5.80
N GLY A 83 10.78 -6.86 5.32
CA GLY A 83 11.42 -5.83 6.14
C GLY A 83 12.24 -6.42 7.29
N PHE A 84 12.55 -5.64 8.30
CA PHE A 84 13.34 -6.01 9.48
C PHE A 84 14.57 -6.89 9.16
N LEU A 85 14.54 -8.17 9.54
CA LEU A 85 15.65 -9.11 9.39
C LEU A 85 15.53 -10.00 8.14
N SER A 86 14.50 -9.84 7.31
CA SER A 86 14.21 -10.76 6.18
C SER A 86 15.30 -10.82 5.13
N GLU A 87 16.02 -9.71 4.88
CA GLU A 87 17.11 -9.60 3.90
C GLU A 87 18.48 -9.42 4.57
N ARG A 88 18.60 -9.83 5.84
CA ARG A 88 19.86 -9.82 6.57
C ARG A 88 20.58 -11.16 6.48
N GLU A 89 21.63 -11.21 5.65
CA GLU A 89 22.46 -12.41 5.47
C GLU A 89 22.98 -12.94 6.79
N SER A 90 23.46 -12.07 7.68
CA SER A 90 23.96 -12.42 9.00
C SER A 90 22.91 -13.11 9.86
N PHE A 91 21.63 -12.71 9.77
CA PHE A 91 20.55 -13.34 10.51
C PHE A 91 20.21 -14.73 9.97
N ALA A 92 20.11 -14.87 8.64
CA ALA A 92 19.86 -16.17 8.02
C ALA A 92 20.98 -17.17 8.35
N ARG A 93 22.23 -16.72 8.39
CA ARG A 93 23.39 -17.52 8.82
C ARG A 93 23.29 -17.90 10.30
N ALA A 94 22.98 -16.96 11.16
CA ALA A 94 22.84 -17.19 12.60
C ALA A 94 21.71 -18.20 12.92
N CYS A 95 20.63 -18.20 12.15
CA CYS A 95 19.60 -19.25 12.23
C CYS A 95 20.18 -20.63 11.90
N ALA A 96 20.92 -20.75 10.80
CA ALA A 96 21.55 -22.00 10.38
C ALA A 96 22.57 -22.50 11.43
N ASP A 97 23.41 -21.62 11.96
CA ASP A 97 24.39 -21.94 13.01
C ASP A 97 23.71 -22.38 14.33
N ALA A 98 22.50 -21.88 14.58
CA ALA A 98 21.69 -22.27 15.72
C ALA A 98 20.89 -23.58 15.51
N GLY A 99 20.91 -24.16 14.29
CA GLY A 99 20.14 -25.34 13.92
C GLY A 99 18.63 -25.07 13.77
N ILE A 100 18.24 -23.81 13.52
CA ILE A 100 16.87 -23.36 13.33
C ILE A 100 16.70 -23.07 11.82
N ALA A 101 15.65 -23.64 11.18
CA ALA A 101 15.42 -23.41 9.77
C ALA A 101 14.96 -21.96 9.52
N PHE A 102 15.62 -21.29 8.59
CA PHE A 102 15.19 -19.97 8.10
C PHE A 102 14.19 -20.16 6.96
N VAL A 103 12.96 -19.67 7.12
CA VAL A 103 11.93 -19.72 6.06
C VAL A 103 12.16 -18.58 5.10
N GLY A 104 13.08 -18.79 4.18
CA GLY A 104 13.57 -17.79 3.24
C GLY A 104 14.71 -18.35 2.40
N PRO A 105 15.37 -17.52 1.58
CA PRO A 105 16.46 -17.95 0.71
C PRO A 105 17.76 -18.22 1.48
N PRO A 106 18.74 -18.88 0.82
CA PRO A 106 20.02 -19.19 1.45
C PRO A 106 20.84 -17.89 1.68
N PRO A 107 21.66 -17.82 2.76
CA PRO A 107 22.45 -16.63 3.09
C PRO A 107 23.30 -16.10 1.93
N LYS A 108 23.87 -17.01 1.10
CA LYS A 108 24.69 -16.64 -0.06
C LYS A 108 23.89 -15.87 -1.11
N ALA A 109 22.63 -16.23 -1.35
CA ALA A 109 21.77 -15.53 -2.31
C ALA A 109 21.37 -14.16 -1.79
N ILE A 110 21.08 -14.03 -0.49
CA ILE A 110 20.81 -12.74 0.16
C ILE A 110 22.03 -11.81 -0.02
N ALA A 111 23.23 -12.29 0.29
CA ALA A 111 24.46 -11.50 0.14
C ALA A 111 24.72 -11.09 -1.31
N ALA A 112 24.55 -12.02 -2.27
CA ALA A 112 24.79 -11.78 -3.68
C ALA A 112 23.86 -10.73 -4.30
N MET A 113 22.59 -10.70 -3.85
CA MET A 113 21.59 -9.77 -4.35
C MET A 113 21.50 -8.46 -3.55
N GLY A 114 22.10 -8.42 -2.36
CA GLY A 114 22.10 -7.23 -1.49
C GLY A 114 22.98 -6.08 -1.96
N ASP A 115 24.04 -6.34 -2.75
CA ASP A 115 24.86 -5.29 -3.37
C ASP A 115 24.37 -4.99 -4.78
N LYS A 116 23.97 -3.74 -5.03
CA LYS A 116 23.38 -3.32 -6.31
C LYS A 116 24.32 -3.43 -7.51
N ILE A 117 25.63 -3.26 -7.31
CA ILE A 117 26.62 -3.37 -8.39
C ILE A 117 26.86 -4.85 -8.70
N GLU A 118 27.09 -5.65 -7.66
CA GLU A 118 27.35 -7.08 -7.82
C GLU A 118 26.12 -7.81 -8.36
N SER A 119 24.90 -7.46 -7.89
CA SER A 119 23.66 -8.04 -8.41
C SER A 119 23.45 -7.76 -9.90
N LYS A 120 23.75 -6.54 -10.38
CA LYS A 120 23.71 -6.22 -11.82
C LYS A 120 24.77 -6.97 -12.64
N LYS A 121 25.98 -7.16 -12.10
CA LYS A 121 27.01 -7.98 -12.76
C LYS A 121 26.58 -9.43 -12.88
N LEU A 122 26.02 -9.99 -11.81
CA LEU A 122 25.49 -11.35 -11.81
C LEU A 122 24.31 -11.50 -12.77
N ALA A 123 23.38 -10.54 -12.78
CA ALA A 123 22.25 -10.53 -13.72
C ALA A 123 22.75 -10.51 -15.17
N LYS A 124 23.69 -9.64 -15.51
CA LYS A 124 24.29 -9.59 -16.86
C LYS A 124 24.99 -10.91 -17.22
N ALA A 125 25.71 -11.51 -16.28
CA ALA A 125 26.39 -12.80 -16.50
C ALA A 125 25.40 -13.95 -16.69
N ALA A 126 24.22 -13.88 -16.06
CA ALA A 126 23.11 -14.82 -16.23
C ALA A 126 22.28 -14.59 -17.50
N GLY A 127 22.61 -13.59 -18.32
CA GLY A 127 21.88 -13.25 -19.55
C GLY A 127 20.62 -12.41 -19.32
N VAL A 128 20.50 -11.76 -18.16
CA VAL A 128 19.38 -10.87 -17.84
C VAL A 128 19.66 -9.48 -18.42
N ASN A 129 18.65 -8.86 -19.01
CA ASN A 129 18.75 -7.49 -19.51
C ASN A 129 19.02 -6.54 -18.35
N VAL A 130 20.10 -5.77 -18.41
CA VAL A 130 20.41 -4.72 -17.45
C VAL A 130 20.31 -3.36 -18.11
N VAL A 131 19.89 -2.34 -17.35
CA VAL A 131 19.85 -0.97 -17.89
C VAL A 131 21.23 -0.62 -18.46
N PRO A 132 21.30 -0.13 -19.71
CA PRO A 132 22.56 0.30 -20.29
C PRO A 132 23.27 1.30 -19.37
N GLY A 133 24.47 0.97 -18.93
CA GLY A 133 25.19 1.74 -17.93
C GLY A 133 26.60 1.23 -17.70
N PHE A 134 27.31 1.89 -16.79
CA PHE A 134 28.65 1.51 -16.41
C PHE A 134 28.64 0.83 -15.04
N LEU A 135 29.09 -0.42 -15.00
CA LEU A 135 29.09 -1.27 -13.79
C LEU A 135 30.40 -1.24 -13.00
N GLY A 136 31.29 -0.29 -13.32
CA GLY A 136 32.58 -0.07 -12.63
C GLY A 136 32.51 1.08 -11.63
N GLU A 137 33.62 1.29 -10.93
CA GLU A 137 33.81 2.48 -10.11
C GLU A 137 34.12 3.69 -11.02
N ILE A 138 33.56 4.83 -10.67
CA ILE A 138 33.73 6.08 -11.38
C ILE A 138 34.62 7.00 -10.55
N ASP A 139 35.87 7.18 -11.00
CA ASP A 139 36.90 7.81 -10.20
C ASP A 139 36.84 9.34 -10.20
N SER A 140 36.25 9.94 -11.24
CA SER A 140 36.24 11.39 -11.42
C SER A 140 35.03 11.88 -12.18
N THR A 141 34.75 13.18 -12.06
CA THR A 141 33.68 13.86 -12.81
C THR A 141 33.89 13.78 -14.32
N ASP A 142 35.15 13.85 -14.83
CA ASP A 142 35.42 13.71 -16.26
C ASP A 142 35.14 12.29 -16.74
N HIS A 143 35.51 11.27 -15.97
CA HIS A 143 35.17 9.88 -16.26
C HIS A 143 33.62 9.66 -16.25
N ALA A 144 32.89 10.32 -15.33
CA ALA A 144 31.43 10.29 -15.31
C ALA A 144 30.82 10.88 -16.59
N VAL A 145 31.37 11.99 -17.09
CA VAL A 145 30.94 12.62 -18.35
C VAL A 145 31.21 11.73 -19.55
N GLU A 146 32.40 11.10 -19.63
CA GLU A 146 32.75 10.17 -20.72
C GLU A 146 31.74 9.00 -20.76
N ILE A 147 31.47 8.39 -19.61
CA ILE A 147 30.48 7.31 -19.47
C ILE A 147 29.08 7.78 -19.90
N ALA A 148 28.60 8.91 -19.39
CA ALA A 148 27.28 9.44 -19.71
C ALA A 148 27.14 9.74 -21.22
N SER A 149 28.19 10.30 -21.84
CA SER A 149 28.24 10.55 -23.29
C SER A 149 28.21 9.25 -24.10
N GLY A 150 28.90 8.21 -23.62
CA GLY A 150 28.91 6.88 -24.24
C GLY A 150 27.54 6.16 -24.15
N ILE A 151 26.79 6.34 -23.05
CA ILE A 151 25.44 5.79 -22.85
C ILE A 151 24.41 6.57 -23.67
N GLY A 152 24.61 7.88 -23.82
CA GLY A 152 23.65 8.83 -24.41
C GLY A 152 22.63 9.36 -23.39
N TYR A 153 22.45 10.68 -23.41
CA TYR A 153 21.51 11.37 -22.53
C TYR A 153 20.04 11.05 -22.86
N PRO A 154 19.11 11.16 -21.90
CA PRO A 154 19.33 11.42 -20.48
C PRO A 154 19.91 10.22 -19.74
N VAL A 155 20.68 10.49 -18.66
CA VAL A 155 21.23 9.47 -17.78
C VAL A 155 20.87 9.75 -16.32
N MET A 156 20.86 8.68 -15.51
CA MET A 156 20.61 8.75 -14.07
C MET A 156 21.90 8.40 -13.31
N MET A 157 22.34 9.29 -12.44
CA MET A 157 23.42 9.05 -11.48
C MET A 157 22.81 8.55 -10.16
N LYS A 158 23.35 7.46 -9.61
CA LYS A 158 22.83 6.82 -8.40
C LYS A 158 23.94 6.47 -7.42
N ALA A 159 23.74 6.75 -6.13
CA ALA A 159 24.61 6.24 -5.09
C ALA A 159 24.44 4.71 -4.96
N SER A 160 25.54 3.97 -4.84
CA SER A 160 25.55 2.50 -4.82
C SER A 160 24.73 1.92 -3.65
N ALA A 161 24.86 2.49 -2.47
CA ALA A 161 24.12 2.09 -1.26
C ALA A 161 22.75 2.79 -1.14
N GLY A 162 22.36 3.65 -2.09
CA GLY A 162 21.15 4.45 -2.06
C GLY A 162 19.87 3.63 -2.26
N GLY A 163 18.80 4.07 -1.60
CA GLY A 163 17.46 3.50 -1.72
C GLY A 163 16.38 4.56 -1.51
N GLY A 164 15.12 4.28 -1.95
CA GLY A 164 14.00 5.18 -1.72
C GLY A 164 14.12 6.57 -2.40
N GLY A 165 14.88 6.67 -3.52
CA GLY A 165 15.06 7.93 -4.24
C GLY A 165 16.15 8.87 -3.71
N LYS A 166 16.77 8.59 -2.56
CA LYS A 166 17.90 9.36 -2.03
C LYS A 166 19.19 9.01 -2.81
N GLY A 167 20.02 10.01 -3.11
CA GLY A 167 21.26 9.82 -3.86
C GLY A 167 21.05 9.52 -5.34
N MET A 168 19.95 10.00 -5.94
CA MET A 168 19.67 9.89 -7.38
C MET A 168 19.56 11.28 -8.01
N ARG A 169 20.20 11.45 -9.19
CA ARG A 169 20.12 12.69 -9.97
C ARG A 169 20.01 12.40 -11.45
N LEU A 170 19.04 13.03 -12.09
CA LEU A 170 18.84 12.98 -13.54
C LEU A 170 19.72 14.03 -14.21
N ALA A 171 20.34 13.65 -15.34
CA ALA A 171 21.19 14.53 -16.15
C ALA A 171 20.78 14.44 -17.62
N TYR A 172 20.44 15.57 -18.21
CA TYR A 172 20.09 15.71 -19.62
C TYR A 172 21.27 16.18 -20.48
N SER A 173 22.35 16.63 -19.83
CA SER A 173 23.52 17.21 -20.48
C SER A 173 24.81 16.89 -19.72
N GLU A 174 25.95 17.16 -20.37
CA GLU A 174 27.29 17.09 -19.75
C GLU A 174 27.35 18.00 -18.51
N GLN A 175 26.78 19.20 -18.59
CA GLN A 175 26.77 20.15 -17.47
C GLN A 175 26.06 19.58 -16.24
N ASP A 176 24.90 18.93 -16.44
CA ASP A 176 24.16 18.32 -15.34
C ASP A 176 24.95 17.18 -14.66
N VAL A 177 25.72 16.42 -15.45
CA VAL A 177 26.60 15.37 -14.90
C VAL A 177 27.71 16.00 -14.05
N ARG A 178 28.36 17.08 -14.53
CA ARG A 178 29.42 17.78 -13.80
C ARG A 178 28.92 18.33 -12.47
N GLU A 179 27.75 18.95 -12.46
CA GLU A 179 27.16 19.51 -11.24
C GLU A 179 26.63 18.43 -10.30
N GLY A 180 26.02 17.38 -10.84
CA GLY A 180 25.34 16.34 -10.10
C GLY A 180 26.23 15.27 -9.49
N PHE A 181 27.34 14.88 -10.16
CA PHE A 181 28.15 13.74 -9.75
C PHE A 181 28.73 13.89 -8.35
N GLU A 182 29.44 15.01 -8.08
CA GLU A 182 30.02 15.27 -6.76
C GLU A 182 28.96 15.46 -5.68
N ALA A 183 27.80 16.00 -6.04
CA ALA A 183 26.68 16.13 -5.10
C ALA A 183 26.11 14.75 -4.73
N THR A 184 25.97 13.83 -5.70
CA THR A 184 25.53 12.46 -5.47
C THR A 184 26.51 11.68 -4.58
N LYS A 185 27.83 11.85 -4.79
CA LYS A 185 28.86 11.25 -3.92
C LYS A 185 28.74 11.71 -2.48
N ARG A 186 28.65 13.03 -2.26
CA ARG A 186 28.51 13.61 -0.90
C ARG A 186 27.24 13.12 -0.21
N GLU A 187 26.12 13.06 -0.92
CA GLU A 187 24.85 12.59 -0.38
C GLU A 187 24.90 11.09 -0.06
N GLY A 188 25.53 10.28 -0.92
CA GLY A 188 25.76 8.86 -0.69
C GLY A 188 26.59 8.60 0.57
N LEU A 189 27.69 9.31 0.71
CA LEU A 189 28.58 9.20 1.89
C LEU A 189 27.85 9.63 3.18
N ALA A 190 27.13 10.74 3.14
CA ALA A 190 26.45 11.28 4.31
C ALA A 190 25.28 10.42 4.77
N SER A 191 24.53 9.84 3.82
CA SER A 191 23.30 9.09 4.13
C SER A 191 23.52 7.59 4.33
N PHE A 192 24.53 7.03 3.66
CA PHE A 192 24.72 5.56 3.58
C PHE A 192 26.13 5.10 3.95
N GLY A 193 27.10 6.02 4.14
CA GLY A 193 28.47 5.70 4.41
C GLY A 193 29.26 5.15 3.20
N ASP A 194 28.69 5.25 1.99
CA ASP A 194 29.29 4.78 0.72
C ASP A 194 29.18 5.89 -0.32
N ASP A 195 30.33 6.31 -0.88
CA ASP A 195 30.42 7.39 -1.88
C ASP A 195 30.45 6.89 -3.32
N ARG A 196 30.34 5.57 -3.54
CA ARG A 196 30.34 4.99 -4.88
C ARG A 196 29.07 5.42 -5.64
N VAL A 197 29.27 5.89 -6.87
CA VAL A 197 28.19 6.31 -7.77
C VAL A 197 28.29 5.48 -9.04
N PHE A 198 27.15 5.08 -9.57
CA PHE A 198 27.05 4.50 -10.90
C PHE A 198 26.13 5.34 -11.80
N ILE A 199 26.31 5.21 -13.10
CA ILE A 199 25.55 5.95 -14.13
C ILE A 199 24.88 4.96 -15.06
N GLU A 200 23.60 5.18 -15.32
CA GLU A 200 22.80 4.35 -16.23
C GLU A 200 21.87 5.19 -17.09
N LYS A 201 21.41 4.63 -18.22
CA LYS A 201 20.40 5.25 -19.06
C LYS A 201 19.15 5.55 -18.26
N PHE A 202 18.61 6.74 -18.41
CA PHE A 202 17.27 7.03 -17.89
C PHE A 202 16.20 6.45 -18.82
N ILE A 203 15.27 5.73 -18.23
CA ILE A 203 14.14 5.14 -18.95
C ILE A 203 12.96 6.09 -18.85
N GLU A 204 12.47 6.56 -19.98
CA GLU A 204 11.34 7.48 -20.06
C GLU A 204 10.00 6.75 -19.92
N SER A 205 9.01 7.41 -19.31
CA SER A 205 7.68 6.85 -19.02
C SER A 205 7.76 5.45 -18.39
N PRO A 206 8.54 5.28 -17.32
CA PRO A 206 8.88 3.96 -16.81
C PRO A 206 7.67 3.28 -16.15
N ARG A 207 7.57 1.97 -16.38
CA ARG A 207 6.72 1.07 -15.61
C ARG A 207 7.57 0.22 -14.69
N HIS A 208 7.06 -0.06 -13.50
CA HIS A 208 7.65 -0.96 -12.54
C HIS A 208 6.92 -2.30 -12.62
N ILE A 209 7.55 -3.25 -13.27
CA ILE A 209 7.05 -4.62 -13.41
C ILE A 209 7.95 -5.54 -12.61
N GLU A 210 7.37 -6.50 -11.93
CA GLU A 210 8.16 -7.46 -11.17
C GLU A 210 7.70 -8.89 -11.41
N ILE A 211 8.65 -9.83 -11.38
CA ILE A 211 8.40 -11.26 -11.60
C ILE A 211 8.53 -12.01 -10.29
N GLN A 212 7.45 -12.65 -9.86
CA GLN A 212 7.48 -13.56 -8.73
C GLN A 212 8.18 -14.85 -9.13
N VAL A 213 9.23 -15.21 -8.40
CA VAL A 213 9.85 -16.53 -8.52
C VAL A 213 9.67 -17.33 -7.24
N ILE A 214 9.64 -18.65 -7.37
CA ILE A 214 9.75 -19.58 -6.26
C ILE A 214 10.63 -20.75 -6.66
N GLY A 215 11.51 -21.16 -5.76
CA GLY A 215 12.39 -22.30 -5.96
C GLY A 215 12.41 -23.24 -4.76
N ASP A 216 12.70 -24.52 -4.99
CA ASP A 216 12.96 -25.48 -3.94
C ASP A 216 14.45 -25.77 -3.75
N GLN A 217 14.79 -26.54 -2.71
CA GLN A 217 16.17 -26.93 -2.40
C GLN A 217 16.73 -28.00 -3.35
N HIS A 218 15.91 -28.50 -4.29
CA HIS A 218 16.27 -29.54 -5.27
C HIS A 218 16.62 -28.95 -6.64
N GLY A 219 16.55 -27.62 -6.79
CA GLY A 219 16.91 -26.90 -8.01
C GLY A 219 15.74 -26.66 -8.97
N ASN A 220 14.52 -26.98 -8.59
CA ASN A 220 13.33 -26.60 -9.34
C ASN A 220 13.02 -25.13 -9.03
N ILE A 221 12.98 -24.30 -10.05
CA ILE A 221 12.65 -22.87 -9.94
C ILE A 221 11.64 -22.53 -11.03
N VAL A 222 10.56 -21.87 -10.66
CA VAL A 222 9.50 -21.43 -11.57
C VAL A 222 9.20 -19.94 -11.34
N TYR A 223 8.64 -19.27 -12.35
CA TYR A 223 8.05 -17.95 -12.20
C TYR A 223 6.53 -18.03 -12.19
N LEU A 224 5.88 -17.17 -11.40
CA LEU A 224 4.44 -17.20 -11.13
C LEU A 224 3.70 -16.00 -11.77
N GLY A 225 4.22 -15.50 -12.88
CA GLY A 225 3.71 -14.31 -13.55
C GLY A 225 4.32 -13.01 -13.01
N GLU A 226 3.83 -11.92 -13.58
CA GLU A 226 4.23 -10.56 -13.21
C GLU A 226 3.19 -9.87 -12.33
N ARG A 227 3.67 -8.82 -11.64
CA ARG A 227 2.86 -7.78 -11.01
C ARG A 227 3.21 -6.42 -11.61
N GLU A 228 2.20 -5.60 -11.84
CA GLU A 228 2.32 -4.19 -12.18
C GLU A 228 2.35 -3.37 -10.89
N CYS A 229 3.41 -2.64 -10.63
CA CYS A 229 3.64 -1.87 -9.41
C CYS A 229 3.97 -0.40 -9.70
N SER A 230 3.49 0.13 -10.83
CA SER A 230 3.84 1.48 -11.28
C SER A 230 3.16 2.60 -10.48
N ILE A 231 2.01 2.34 -9.84
CA ILE A 231 1.35 3.36 -9.02
C ILE A 231 2.11 3.52 -7.71
N GLN A 232 2.95 4.54 -7.67
CA GLN A 232 3.87 4.80 -6.57
C GLN A 232 3.81 6.26 -6.13
N ARG A 233 4.02 6.50 -4.85
CA ARG A 233 4.23 7.83 -4.28
C ARG A 233 5.59 7.87 -3.60
N ARG A 234 6.49 8.75 -4.06
CA ARG A 234 7.87 8.84 -3.53
C ARG A 234 8.58 7.49 -3.50
N HIS A 235 8.42 6.69 -4.57
CA HIS A 235 8.95 5.32 -4.72
C HIS A 235 8.33 4.27 -3.77
N GLN A 236 7.27 4.60 -3.05
CA GLN A 236 6.48 3.65 -2.27
C GLN A 236 5.28 3.19 -3.10
N LYS A 237 5.13 1.89 -3.27
CA LYS A 237 4.00 1.28 -3.98
C LYS A 237 2.70 1.58 -3.23
N VAL A 238 1.64 1.89 -3.95
CA VAL A 238 0.32 2.25 -3.41
C VAL A 238 -0.76 1.33 -3.95
N VAL A 239 -0.67 0.97 -5.24
CA VAL A 239 -1.55 0.04 -5.92
C VAL A 239 -0.71 -0.95 -6.70
N GLU A 240 -1.03 -2.23 -6.58
CA GLU A 240 -0.44 -3.32 -7.33
C GLU A 240 -1.53 -4.15 -8.01
N GLU A 241 -1.25 -4.68 -9.18
CA GLU A 241 -2.17 -5.57 -9.89
C GLU A 241 -1.44 -6.75 -10.55
N ALA A 242 -2.13 -7.84 -10.73
CA ALA A 242 -1.69 -9.00 -11.50
C ALA A 242 -2.85 -9.57 -12.34
N PRO A 243 -2.58 -9.87 -13.61
CA PRO A 243 -1.39 -9.56 -14.38
C PRO A 243 -1.26 -8.07 -14.72
N SER A 244 -0.20 -7.65 -15.41
CA SER A 244 -0.04 -6.27 -15.88
C SER A 244 -0.88 -6.01 -17.13
N PRO A 245 -1.58 -4.85 -17.25
CA PRO A 245 -2.31 -4.48 -18.45
C PRO A 245 -1.39 -4.16 -19.64
N PHE A 246 -0.09 -4.05 -19.41
CA PHE A 246 0.91 -3.73 -20.42
C PHE A 246 1.67 -4.95 -20.93
N VAL A 247 1.91 -5.92 -20.06
CA VAL A 247 2.78 -7.07 -20.37
C VAL A 247 2.10 -8.07 -21.27
N THR A 248 2.68 -8.27 -22.47
CA THR A 248 2.21 -9.30 -23.39
C THR A 248 2.67 -10.70 -22.97
N PRO A 249 2.01 -11.77 -23.45
CA PRO A 249 2.47 -13.16 -23.18
C PRO A 249 3.94 -13.41 -23.58
N LYS A 250 4.42 -12.78 -24.67
CA LYS A 250 5.81 -12.86 -25.11
C LYS A 250 6.76 -12.20 -24.09
N MET A 251 6.39 -11.00 -23.63
CA MET A 251 7.17 -10.29 -22.58
C MET A 251 7.20 -11.07 -21.28
N ARG A 252 6.04 -11.54 -20.81
CA ARG A 252 5.93 -12.35 -19.58
C ARG A 252 6.85 -13.54 -19.61
N LYS A 253 6.86 -14.27 -20.72
CA LYS A 253 7.74 -15.43 -20.90
C LYS A 253 9.22 -15.01 -20.85
N ALA A 254 9.61 -13.98 -21.59
CA ALA A 254 11.00 -13.51 -21.64
C ALA A 254 11.49 -13.00 -20.27
N MET A 255 10.67 -12.21 -19.57
CA MET A 255 10.95 -11.73 -18.22
C MET A 255 11.06 -12.89 -17.22
N GLY A 256 10.10 -13.83 -17.28
CA GLY A 256 10.08 -15.00 -16.40
C GLY A 256 11.29 -15.90 -16.59
N GLU A 257 11.66 -16.20 -17.83
CA GLU A 257 12.85 -17.02 -18.13
C GLU A 257 14.14 -16.34 -17.64
N GLN A 258 14.28 -15.02 -17.80
CA GLN A 258 15.42 -14.26 -17.27
C GLN A 258 15.42 -14.24 -15.73
N ALA A 259 14.27 -14.08 -15.08
CA ALA A 259 14.15 -14.13 -13.63
C ALA A 259 14.55 -15.50 -13.06
N VAL A 260 14.13 -16.59 -13.69
CA VAL A 260 14.53 -17.95 -13.33
C VAL A 260 16.03 -18.18 -13.58
N ALA A 261 16.58 -17.66 -14.67
CA ALA A 261 18.00 -17.77 -14.95
C ALA A 261 18.85 -17.07 -13.88
N LEU A 262 18.47 -15.88 -13.45
CA LEU A 262 19.10 -15.16 -12.35
C LEU A 262 19.02 -15.93 -11.04
N ALA A 263 17.82 -16.38 -10.65
CA ALA A 263 17.60 -17.14 -9.43
C ALA A 263 18.46 -18.42 -9.41
N ARG A 264 18.55 -19.12 -10.54
CA ARG A 264 19.38 -20.32 -10.69
C ARG A 264 20.88 -20.01 -10.57
N ALA A 265 21.33 -18.89 -11.16
CA ALA A 265 22.74 -18.48 -11.11
C ALA A 265 23.24 -18.20 -9.68
N VAL A 266 22.37 -17.77 -8.78
CA VAL A 266 22.71 -17.50 -7.37
C VAL A 266 22.32 -18.62 -6.43
N GLY A 267 21.83 -19.75 -6.95
CA GLY A 267 21.39 -20.90 -6.14
C GLY A 267 20.20 -20.58 -5.23
N TYR A 268 19.25 -19.81 -5.76
CA TYR A 268 18.09 -19.33 -5.03
C TYR A 268 17.08 -20.43 -4.76
N PHE A 269 16.50 -20.45 -3.58
CA PHE A 269 15.28 -21.17 -3.24
C PHE A 269 14.39 -20.30 -2.34
N SER A 270 13.14 -20.70 -2.09
CA SER A 270 12.08 -19.93 -1.46
C SER A 270 11.44 -18.90 -2.41
N ALA A 271 10.51 -18.10 -1.90
CA ALA A 271 9.92 -17.01 -2.68
C ALA A 271 10.88 -15.83 -2.81
N GLY A 272 10.94 -15.25 -3.99
CA GLY A 272 11.69 -14.04 -4.29
C GLY A 272 11.08 -13.30 -5.46
N THR A 273 11.50 -12.05 -5.67
CA THR A 273 10.95 -11.21 -6.72
C THR A 273 12.04 -10.49 -7.47
N VAL A 274 12.00 -10.57 -8.80
CA VAL A 274 12.90 -9.84 -9.70
C VAL A 274 12.17 -8.60 -10.18
N GLU A 275 12.62 -7.43 -9.76
CA GLU A 275 12.07 -6.14 -10.16
C GLU A 275 12.70 -5.66 -11.46
N LEU A 276 11.85 -5.19 -12.38
CA LEU A 276 12.20 -4.74 -13.71
C LEU A 276 11.65 -3.33 -13.95
N ILE A 277 12.44 -2.50 -14.61
CA ILE A 277 11.95 -1.27 -15.21
C ILE A 277 11.66 -1.52 -16.69
N VAL A 278 10.48 -1.09 -17.13
CA VAL A 278 10.02 -1.27 -18.50
C VAL A 278 9.75 0.10 -19.11
N SER A 279 10.19 0.33 -20.33
CA SER A 279 9.83 1.55 -21.05
C SER A 279 8.38 1.48 -21.50
N GLY A 280 7.54 2.40 -21.05
CA GLY A 280 6.14 2.50 -21.47
C GLY A 280 5.99 2.89 -22.95
N ALA A 281 7.05 3.35 -23.60
CA ALA A 281 7.09 3.67 -25.03
C ALA A 281 7.55 2.47 -25.88
N ASP A 282 7.96 1.35 -25.27
CA ASP A 282 8.43 0.19 -26.01
C ASP A 282 7.29 -0.61 -26.62
N THR A 283 7.29 -0.73 -27.96
CA THR A 283 6.32 -1.53 -28.71
C THR A 283 6.89 -2.89 -29.15
N THR A 284 8.18 -3.15 -28.88
CA THR A 284 8.88 -4.39 -29.31
C THR A 284 8.68 -5.52 -28.32
N GLY A 285 8.43 -5.19 -27.05
CA GLY A 285 8.37 -6.12 -25.95
C GLY A 285 9.74 -6.59 -25.44
N GLU A 286 10.81 -5.84 -25.79
CA GLU A 286 12.21 -6.14 -25.39
C GLU A 286 12.80 -5.05 -24.46
N GLY A 287 12.10 -3.93 -24.30
CA GLY A 287 12.53 -2.78 -23.52
C GLY A 287 12.32 -2.93 -22.01
N PHE A 288 12.73 -4.06 -21.42
CA PHE A 288 12.68 -4.29 -19.98
C PHE A 288 14.08 -4.57 -19.43
N TYR A 289 14.36 -4.10 -18.22
CA TYR A 289 15.69 -4.13 -17.63
C TYR A 289 15.63 -4.42 -16.13
N PHE A 290 16.56 -5.22 -15.66
CA PHE A 290 16.74 -5.57 -14.25
C PHE A 290 17.02 -4.33 -13.38
N LEU A 291 16.27 -4.18 -12.30
CA LEU A 291 16.52 -3.21 -11.24
C LEU A 291 17.22 -3.86 -10.05
N GLU A 292 16.53 -4.79 -9.41
CA GLU A 292 17.03 -5.51 -8.23
C GLU A 292 16.26 -6.83 -8.05
N MET A 293 16.76 -7.69 -7.16
CA MET A 293 16.05 -8.89 -6.73
C MET A 293 15.82 -8.79 -5.22
N ASN A 294 14.54 -8.79 -4.85
CA ASN A 294 14.15 -8.86 -3.46
C ASN A 294 14.15 -10.31 -2.99
N THR A 295 15.04 -10.60 -2.03
CA THR A 295 15.30 -11.95 -1.54
C THR A 295 14.37 -12.32 -0.36
N ARG A 296 13.09 -12.05 -0.52
CA ARG A 296 12.04 -12.24 0.49
C ARG A 296 10.66 -12.33 -0.16
N LEU A 297 9.66 -12.65 0.66
CA LEU A 297 8.27 -12.42 0.29
C LEU A 297 8.01 -10.91 0.14
N GLN A 298 7.27 -10.50 -0.87
CA GLN A 298 6.87 -9.12 -1.08
C GLN A 298 5.55 -8.79 -0.36
N VAL A 299 5.30 -7.51 -0.09
CA VAL A 299 4.02 -7.02 0.48
C VAL A 299 2.87 -7.45 -0.42
N GLU A 300 3.01 -7.24 -1.71
CA GLU A 300 2.05 -7.44 -2.80
C GLU A 300 1.93 -8.89 -3.31
N HIS A 301 2.45 -9.87 -2.55
CA HIS A 301 2.29 -11.29 -2.90
C HIS A 301 0.82 -11.76 -3.05
N PRO A 302 -0.17 -11.16 -2.37
CA PRO A 302 -1.56 -11.60 -2.47
C PRO A 302 -2.15 -11.52 -3.87
N VAL A 303 -1.76 -10.56 -4.72
CA VAL A 303 -2.29 -10.51 -6.09
C VAL A 303 -1.78 -11.67 -6.95
N THR A 304 -0.54 -12.12 -6.73
CA THR A 304 -0.02 -13.34 -7.36
C THR A 304 -0.77 -14.58 -6.85
N GLU A 305 -1.00 -14.67 -5.54
CA GLU A 305 -1.78 -15.75 -4.95
C GLU A 305 -3.19 -15.82 -5.54
N ALA A 306 -3.84 -14.67 -5.69
CA ALA A 306 -5.20 -14.56 -6.22
C ALA A 306 -5.32 -15.07 -7.66
N VAL A 307 -4.37 -14.73 -8.54
CA VAL A 307 -4.42 -15.15 -9.95
C VAL A 307 -3.85 -16.54 -10.20
N THR A 308 -3.03 -17.09 -9.28
CA THR A 308 -2.45 -18.44 -9.42
C THR A 308 -3.16 -19.51 -8.60
N GLY A 309 -3.90 -19.10 -7.57
CA GLY A 309 -4.50 -20.02 -6.60
C GLY A 309 -3.51 -20.66 -5.62
N LEU A 310 -2.24 -20.19 -5.57
CA LEU A 310 -1.18 -20.73 -4.72
C LEU A 310 -1.05 -19.94 -3.42
N ASP A 311 -0.83 -20.59 -2.29
CA ASP A 311 -0.42 -19.94 -1.02
C ASP A 311 1.12 -19.90 -0.96
N LEU A 312 1.71 -18.70 -1.21
CA LEU A 312 3.16 -18.53 -1.22
C LEU A 312 3.80 -18.76 0.15
N VAL A 313 3.10 -18.44 1.23
CA VAL A 313 3.59 -18.69 2.59
C VAL A 313 3.64 -20.18 2.88
N GLU A 314 2.63 -20.95 2.46
CA GLU A 314 2.65 -22.41 2.57
C GLU A 314 3.83 -22.99 1.78
N LEU A 315 4.01 -22.56 0.53
CA LEU A 315 5.12 -23.02 -0.30
C LEU A 315 6.49 -22.69 0.33
N MET A 316 6.66 -21.49 0.89
CA MET A 316 7.90 -21.14 1.60
C MET A 316 8.18 -22.06 2.78
N ILE A 317 7.17 -22.35 3.60
CA ILE A 317 7.29 -23.24 4.76
C ILE A 317 7.65 -24.67 4.31
N ARG A 318 7.00 -25.18 3.25
CA ARG A 318 7.28 -26.52 2.69
C ARG A 318 8.69 -26.61 2.11
N VAL A 319 9.11 -25.60 1.35
CA VAL A 319 10.47 -25.53 0.80
C VAL A 319 11.51 -25.47 1.90
N ALA A 320 11.29 -24.68 2.96
CA ALA A 320 12.18 -24.62 4.10
C ALA A 320 12.27 -25.95 4.85
N ALA A 321 11.20 -26.76 4.84
CA ALA A 321 11.18 -28.12 5.37
C ALA A 321 11.83 -29.17 4.44
N GLY A 322 12.35 -28.75 3.27
CA GLY A 322 13.02 -29.62 2.29
C GLY A 322 12.08 -30.33 1.31
N GLU A 323 10.81 -29.94 1.26
CA GLU A 323 9.86 -30.51 0.28
C GLU A 323 10.10 -29.90 -1.12
N PRO A 324 9.94 -30.69 -2.20
CA PRO A 324 9.95 -30.17 -3.56
C PRO A 324 8.67 -29.36 -3.84
N LEU A 325 8.71 -28.46 -4.84
CA LEU A 325 7.55 -27.66 -5.23
C LEU A 325 6.34 -28.51 -5.61
N GLY A 326 6.56 -29.65 -6.25
CA GLY A 326 5.51 -30.58 -6.67
C GLY A 326 4.77 -30.18 -7.96
N PHE A 327 5.17 -29.10 -8.61
CA PHE A 327 4.66 -28.61 -9.90
C PHE A 327 5.81 -28.02 -10.74
N SER A 328 5.57 -27.89 -12.04
CA SER A 328 6.52 -27.35 -13.04
C SER A 328 6.05 -26.00 -13.57
N GLN A 329 6.84 -25.38 -14.44
CA GLN A 329 6.46 -24.13 -15.10
C GLN A 329 5.21 -24.25 -15.97
N ASP A 330 5.03 -25.40 -16.61
CA ASP A 330 3.88 -25.64 -17.51
C ASP A 330 2.55 -25.77 -16.74
N ASP A 331 2.63 -26.01 -15.45
CA ASP A 331 1.47 -26.11 -14.57
C ASP A 331 1.00 -24.74 -14.05
N VAL A 332 1.83 -23.68 -14.17
CA VAL A 332 1.48 -22.33 -13.70
C VAL A 332 0.54 -21.66 -14.68
N GLN A 333 -0.65 -21.33 -14.21
CA GLN A 333 -1.66 -20.59 -14.98
C GLN A 333 -2.05 -19.32 -14.23
N LEU A 334 -2.33 -18.26 -14.98
CA LEU A 334 -2.89 -17.02 -14.44
C LEU A 334 -4.38 -16.98 -14.79
N ASN A 335 -5.23 -16.86 -13.78
CA ASN A 335 -6.68 -16.84 -13.92
C ASN A 335 -7.27 -15.54 -13.38
N GLY A 336 -8.06 -14.83 -14.19
CA GLY A 336 -8.67 -13.57 -13.82
C GLY A 336 -7.67 -12.45 -13.61
N TRP A 337 -8.07 -11.48 -12.81
CA TRP A 337 -7.32 -10.27 -12.49
C TRP A 337 -7.43 -9.93 -11.01
N ALA A 338 -6.34 -9.56 -10.39
CA ALA A 338 -6.33 -9.14 -8.99
C ALA A 338 -5.72 -7.75 -8.82
N ILE A 339 -6.28 -6.97 -7.90
CA ILE A 339 -5.80 -5.63 -7.54
C ILE A 339 -5.61 -5.58 -6.03
N GLU A 340 -4.49 -5.05 -5.59
CA GLU A 340 -4.20 -4.76 -4.18
C GLU A 340 -4.08 -3.24 -3.98
N ASN A 341 -4.75 -2.72 -2.97
CA ASN A 341 -4.57 -1.37 -2.48
C ASN A 341 -3.98 -1.41 -1.08
N ARG A 342 -2.91 -0.64 -0.86
CA ARG A 342 -2.33 -0.47 0.47
C ARG A 342 -3.06 0.63 1.22
N VAL A 343 -3.81 0.24 2.23
CA VAL A 343 -4.51 1.18 3.11
C VAL A 343 -3.55 1.66 4.19
N TYR A 344 -3.17 2.94 4.09
CA TYR A 344 -2.23 3.59 4.99
C TYR A 344 -2.92 4.60 5.91
N ALA A 345 -2.39 4.73 7.12
CA ALA A 345 -2.70 5.83 8.03
C ALA A 345 -1.96 7.12 7.58
N GLU A 346 -2.35 7.64 6.43
CA GLU A 346 -1.82 8.86 5.82
C GLU A 346 -2.99 9.70 5.32
N ASP A 347 -2.98 11.01 5.62
CA ASP A 347 -4.05 11.92 5.23
C ASP A 347 -3.78 12.52 3.84
N PRO A 348 -4.48 12.08 2.78
CA PRO A 348 -4.24 12.56 1.41
C PRO A 348 -4.60 14.03 1.22
N TYR A 349 -5.58 14.55 1.97
CA TYR A 349 -5.98 15.95 1.93
C TYR A 349 -4.95 16.91 2.57
N ARG A 350 -4.00 16.34 3.33
CA ARG A 350 -2.90 17.07 3.96
C ARG A 350 -1.54 16.65 3.39
N GLY A 351 -1.48 16.33 2.09
CA GLY A 351 -0.24 15.93 1.42
C GLY A 351 0.31 14.59 1.89
N PHE A 352 -0.56 13.68 2.34
CA PHE A 352 -0.21 12.34 2.85
C PHE A 352 0.66 12.39 4.10
N LEU A 353 0.38 13.32 4.99
CA LEU A 353 1.02 13.34 6.29
C LEU A 353 0.63 12.08 7.07
N PRO A 354 1.61 11.41 7.72
CA PRO A 354 1.33 10.28 8.60
C PRO A 354 0.35 10.67 9.71
N SER A 355 -0.60 9.79 9.98
CA SER A 355 -1.62 9.97 10.99
C SER A 355 -1.57 8.83 11.99
N ILE A 356 -1.26 9.16 13.25
CA ILE A 356 -1.17 8.18 14.33
C ILE A 356 -2.38 8.31 15.26
N GLY A 357 -2.61 7.31 16.05
CA GLY A 357 -3.63 7.34 17.09
C GLY A 357 -4.52 6.11 17.11
N ARG A 358 -5.56 6.20 17.93
CA ARG A 358 -6.48 5.10 18.17
C ARG A 358 -7.44 4.94 17.00
N LEU A 359 -7.59 3.71 16.52
CA LEU A 359 -8.66 3.30 15.61
C LEU A 359 -9.99 3.28 16.39
N VAL A 360 -10.75 4.35 16.27
CA VAL A 360 -12.05 4.49 16.95
C VAL A 360 -13.06 3.55 16.31
N ARG A 361 -12.96 3.40 14.98
CA ARG A 361 -13.68 2.42 14.19
C ARG A 361 -12.71 1.72 13.23
N TYR A 362 -12.93 0.45 13.08
CA TYR A 362 -12.28 -0.38 12.09
C TYR A 362 -13.24 -1.49 11.66
N ASN A 363 -13.86 -1.31 10.50
CA ASN A 363 -14.80 -2.25 9.91
C ASN A 363 -14.38 -2.46 8.43
N PRO A 364 -13.54 -3.47 8.16
CA PRO A 364 -13.19 -3.81 6.78
C PRO A 364 -14.40 -4.42 6.05
N PRO A 365 -14.42 -4.37 4.69
CA PRO A 365 -15.43 -5.08 3.92
C PRO A 365 -15.41 -6.58 4.24
N GLU A 366 -16.54 -7.24 4.02
CA GLU A 366 -16.61 -8.69 4.20
C GLU A 366 -15.59 -9.38 3.30
N SER A 367 -14.75 -10.19 3.94
CA SER A 367 -13.73 -10.97 3.22
C SER A 367 -14.27 -12.35 2.93
N SER A 368 -14.38 -12.70 1.67
CA SER A 368 -14.66 -14.06 1.25
C SER A 368 -13.39 -14.92 1.39
N GLU A 369 -13.56 -16.19 1.72
CA GLU A 369 -12.39 -17.10 1.79
C GLU A 369 -11.74 -17.21 0.42
N THR A 370 -10.46 -16.85 0.32
CA THR A 370 -9.67 -17.06 -0.89
C THR A 370 -9.60 -18.56 -1.17
N PRO A 371 -10.00 -19.02 -2.34
CA PRO A 371 -9.94 -20.45 -2.67
C PRO A 371 -8.51 -20.83 -3.03
N TYR A 372 -7.67 -21.02 -2.04
CA TYR A 372 -6.34 -21.58 -2.26
C TYR A 372 -6.40 -23.04 -2.62
N LEU A 373 -5.76 -23.39 -3.71
CA LEU A 373 -5.41 -24.77 -4.02
C LEU A 373 -4.24 -25.16 -3.10
N SER A 374 -4.54 -25.83 -1.99
CA SER A 374 -3.47 -26.44 -1.20
C SER A 374 -2.67 -27.40 -2.09
N PRO A 375 -1.31 -27.40 -2.03
CA PRO A 375 -0.49 -28.39 -2.72
C PRO A 375 -0.86 -29.85 -2.38
N SER A 376 -1.50 -30.10 -1.24
CA SER A 376 -2.08 -31.41 -0.90
C SER A 376 -3.29 -31.77 -1.76
N ARG A 377 -4.18 -30.80 -2.07
CA ARG A 377 -5.30 -31.02 -3.01
C ARG A 377 -4.82 -31.14 -4.46
N PHE A 378 -3.67 -30.59 -4.77
CA PHE A 378 -2.99 -30.81 -6.05
C PHE A 378 -2.65 -32.29 -6.28
N ARG A 379 -2.24 -33.01 -5.22
CA ARG A 379 -1.98 -34.46 -5.26
C ARG A 379 -3.25 -35.30 -5.25
N GLU A 380 -4.29 -34.89 -4.54
CA GLU A 380 -5.57 -35.60 -4.48
C GLU A 380 -6.33 -35.57 -5.80
N GLY A 381 -6.23 -34.46 -6.57
CA GLY A 381 -6.79 -34.36 -7.93
C GLY A 381 -6.08 -35.25 -8.97
N LEU A 382 -4.87 -35.75 -8.66
CA LEU A 382 -4.09 -36.68 -9.49
C LEU A 382 -4.34 -38.15 -9.18
N GLY A 383 -5.27 -38.48 -8.29
CA GLY A 383 -5.68 -39.85 -7.96
C GLY A 383 -4.61 -40.67 -7.21
N GLU A 384 -4.94 -41.15 -6.02
CA GLU A 384 -4.20 -42.18 -5.30
C GLU A 384 -4.12 -43.46 -6.18
N GLY A 385 -3.04 -43.62 -6.90
CA GLY A 385 -2.83 -44.85 -7.66
C GLY A 385 -1.87 -44.78 -8.82
N ARG A 386 -0.66 -44.23 -8.62
CA ARG A 386 0.50 -44.60 -9.45
C ARG A 386 1.81 -44.28 -8.74
N ALA A 387 2.32 -45.21 -8.01
CA ALA A 387 3.75 -45.32 -7.81
C ALA A 387 4.39 -45.77 -9.14
N ALA A 388 5.54 -45.14 -9.45
CA ALA A 388 6.48 -45.46 -10.50
C ALA A 388 6.20 -44.87 -11.91
N SER A 389 7.13 -43.96 -12.28
CA SER A 389 7.58 -43.69 -13.66
C SER A 389 6.53 -43.70 -14.77
N ALA A 390 5.91 -42.56 -15.02
CA ALA A 390 5.33 -42.31 -16.34
C ALA A 390 5.32 -40.80 -16.63
N ASN A 391 5.76 -40.44 -17.81
CA ASN A 391 5.71 -39.12 -18.42
C ASN A 391 4.39 -38.40 -18.12
N LEU A 392 4.43 -37.38 -17.31
CA LEU A 392 3.30 -36.44 -17.09
C LEU A 392 3.28 -35.43 -18.23
N SER A 393 2.97 -35.85 -19.42
CA SER A 393 2.56 -34.95 -20.50
C SER A 393 1.03 -35.02 -20.60
N GLY A 394 0.36 -33.91 -20.23
CA GLY A 394 -0.97 -33.62 -20.71
C GLY A 394 -2.16 -33.72 -19.76
N THR A 395 -1.97 -33.52 -18.45
CA THR A 395 -3.14 -33.22 -17.61
C THR A 395 -3.01 -31.74 -17.17
N PRO A 396 -3.92 -30.85 -17.63
CA PRO A 396 -3.97 -29.50 -17.06
C PRO A 396 -4.12 -29.58 -15.55
N LEU A 397 -3.55 -28.61 -14.83
CA LEU A 397 -3.93 -28.33 -13.46
C LEU A 397 -5.46 -28.42 -13.37
N PRO A 398 -6.05 -29.04 -12.32
CA PRO A 398 -7.48 -28.89 -12.13
C PRO A 398 -7.76 -27.38 -12.21
N GLN A 399 -8.55 -26.95 -13.18
CA GLN A 399 -9.19 -25.64 -13.13
C GLN A 399 -9.68 -25.50 -11.69
N ALA A 400 -9.40 -24.36 -11.06
CA ALA A 400 -9.86 -24.04 -9.71
C ALA A 400 -11.24 -24.67 -9.53
N ALA A 401 -11.36 -25.61 -8.61
CA ALA A 401 -12.45 -26.56 -8.58
C ALA A 401 -13.80 -25.85 -8.53
N GLY A 402 -14.57 -25.90 -9.65
CA GLY A 402 -15.76 -25.11 -9.89
C GLY A 402 -15.31 -23.68 -10.32
N GLY A 403 -15.46 -23.33 -11.62
CA GLY A 403 -15.08 -22.01 -12.11
C GLY A 403 -15.62 -20.96 -11.17
N GLN A 404 -14.73 -20.16 -10.55
CA GLN A 404 -15.16 -18.95 -9.88
C GLN A 404 -15.60 -18.00 -10.99
N GLU A 405 -16.88 -17.77 -11.06
CA GLU A 405 -17.51 -16.79 -11.94
C GLU A 405 -17.74 -15.47 -11.18
N GLU A 406 -17.64 -15.51 -9.83
CA GLU A 406 -17.95 -14.38 -8.96
C GLU A 406 -16.66 -13.72 -8.44
N ALA A 407 -16.66 -12.38 -8.44
CA ALA A 407 -15.64 -11.57 -7.82
C ALA A 407 -15.55 -11.84 -6.30
N TYR A 408 -14.37 -11.62 -5.72
CA TYR A 408 -14.22 -11.71 -4.27
C TYR A 408 -13.28 -10.65 -3.71
N THR A 409 -13.48 -10.33 -2.43
CA THR A 409 -12.67 -9.39 -1.66
C THR A 409 -11.90 -10.13 -0.56
N ARG A 410 -10.63 -9.78 -0.37
CA ARG A 410 -9.75 -10.24 0.71
C ARG A 410 -9.15 -9.05 1.44
N VAL A 411 -9.08 -9.13 2.77
CA VAL A 411 -8.40 -8.14 3.60
C VAL A 411 -7.29 -8.82 4.41
N ASP A 412 -6.05 -8.38 4.19
CA ASP A 412 -4.91 -8.74 5.03
C ASP A 412 -4.60 -7.58 5.96
N ASP A 413 -4.87 -7.76 7.25
CA ASP A 413 -4.72 -6.73 8.27
C ASP A 413 -3.93 -7.19 9.49
N GLY A 414 -3.42 -6.22 10.25
CA GLY A 414 -2.71 -6.43 11.50
C GLY A 414 -3.20 -5.51 12.61
N VAL A 415 -4.38 -4.93 12.47
CA VAL A 415 -5.00 -3.98 13.39
C VAL A 415 -6.39 -4.47 13.81
N ARG A 416 -7.01 -3.76 14.74
CA ARG A 416 -8.41 -3.99 15.16
C ARG A 416 -9.01 -2.72 15.69
N GLU A 417 -10.32 -2.66 15.76
CA GLU A 417 -11.05 -1.58 16.45
C GLU A 417 -10.55 -1.43 17.89
N GLY A 418 -10.33 -0.20 18.31
CA GLY A 418 -9.78 0.13 19.62
C GLY A 418 -8.25 -0.02 19.72
N GLY A 419 -7.58 -0.55 18.69
CA GLY A 419 -6.12 -0.57 18.57
C GLY A 419 -5.54 0.80 18.27
N GLU A 420 -4.21 0.88 18.20
CA GLU A 420 -3.49 2.12 17.95
C GLU A 420 -2.54 1.98 16.75
N VAL A 421 -2.55 2.96 15.86
CA VAL A 421 -1.52 3.11 14.83
C VAL A 421 -0.33 3.82 15.47
N SER A 422 0.77 3.08 15.63
CA SER A 422 1.96 3.53 16.35
C SER A 422 2.86 4.41 15.48
N MET A 423 3.51 5.40 16.09
CA MET A 423 4.52 6.24 15.42
C MET A 423 5.85 5.52 15.13
N PHE A 424 6.09 4.34 15.69
CA PHE A 424 7.37 3.63 15.62
C PHE A 424 7.53 2.76 14.38
N TYR A 425 6.44 2.49 13.65
CA TYR A 425 6.40 1.51 12.56
C TYR A 425 5.77 2.10 11.29
N ASP A 426 5.72 1.28 10.25
CA ASP A 426 5.08 1.62 8.99
C ASP A 426 3.58 1.95 9.20
N PRO A 427 3.03 2.97 8.52
CA PRO A 427 1.65 3.39 8.69
C PRO A 427 0.62 2.44 8.06
N MET A 428 0.99 1.29 7.52
CA MET A 428 0.08 0.37 6.85
C MET A 428 -0.93 -0.22 7.84
N ILE A 429 -2.20 -0.01 7.57
CA ILE A 429 -3.34 -0.51 8.34
C ILE A 429 -3.74 -1.89 7.82
N ALA A 430 -3.93 -1.99 6.50
CA ALA A 430 -4.38 -3.19 5.82
C ALA A 430 -3.96 -3.19 4.36
N LYS A 431 -4.05 -4.36 3.74
CA LYS A 431 -4.08 -4.54 2.29
C LYS A 431 -5.47 -4.97 1.91
N LEU A 432 -6.07 -4.26 0.95
CA LEU A 432 -7.35 -4.62 0.38
C LEU A 432 -7.09 -5.21 -1.00
N ILE A 433 -7.49 -6.45 -1.18
CA ILE A 433 -7.26 -7.21 -2.41
C ILE A 433 -8.61 -7.64 -2.98
N THR A 434 -8.83 -7.39 -4.27
CA THR A 434 -9.99 -7.92 -5.00
C THR A 434 -9.52 -8.76 -6.18
N TRP A 435 -10.31 -9.75 -6.51
CA TRP A 435 -10.14 -10.57 -7.68
C TRP A 435 -11.45 -10.67 -8.45
N ALA A 436 -11.37 -10.65 -9.79
CA ALA A 436 -12.50 -10.90 -10.67
C ALA A 436 -12.04 -11.55 -11.97
N PRO A 437 -12.95 -12.09 -12.81
CA PRO A 437 -12.62 -12.67 -14.11
C PRO A 437 -11.95 -11.66 -15.06
N THR A 438 -12.32 -10.39 -14.99
CA THR A 438 -11.74 -9.32 -15.82
C THR A 438 -11.15 -8.20 -14.96
N ARG A 439 -10.28 -7.38 -15.60
CA ARG A 439 -9.67 -6.22 -14.94
C ARG A 439 -10.70 -5.17 -14.53
N GLU A 440 -11.69 -4.91 -15.39
CA GLU A 440 -12.73 -3.92 -15.13
C GLU A 440 -13.58 -4.33 -13.93
N GLU A 441 -14.04 -5.58 -13.90
CA GLU A 441 -14.77 -6.12 -12.75
C GLU A 441 -13.96 -6.08 -11.45
N ALA A 442 -12.64 -6.39 -11.51
CA ALA A 442 -11.77 -6.30 -10.34
C ALA A 442 -11.62 -4.85 -9.84
N ILE A 443 -11.58 -3.86 -10.75
CA ILE A 443 -11.57 -2.44 -10.40
C ILE A 443 -12.90 -2.03 -9.74
N ASP A 444 -14.03 -2.45 -10.31
CA ASP A 444 -15.35 -2.09 -9.79
C ASP A 444 -15.59 -2.71 -8.41
N GLU A 445 -15.18 -3.97 -8.21
CA GLU A 445 -15.17 -4.63 -6.90
C GLU A 445 -14.28 -3.89 -5.90
N GLN A 446 -13.10 -3.41 -6.35
CA GLN A 446 -12.17 -2.65 -5.49
C GLN A 446 -12.78 -1.32 -5.03
N ILE A 447 -13.51 -0.62 -5.92
CA ILE A 447 -14.22 0.62 -5.57
C ILE A 447 -15.30 0.32 -4.54
N ALA A 448 -16.12 -0.71 -4.77
CA ALA A 448 -17.19 -1.11 -3.85
C ALA A 448 -16.62 -1.49 -2.47
N ALA A 449 -15.53 -2.26 -2.45
CA ALA A 449 -14.86 -2.65 -1.21
C ALA A 449 -14.26 -1.45 -0.45
N LEU A 450 -13.69 -0.45 -1.15
CA LEU A 450 -13.19 0.79 -0.55
C LEU A 450 -14.35 1.65 0.02
N ASP A 451 -15.46 1.72 -0.68
CA ASP A 451 -16.65 2.44 -0.21
C ASP A 451 -17.27 1.78 1.02
N ALA A 452 -17.17 0.44 1.16
CA ALA A 452 -17.59 -0.30 2.35
C ALA A 452 -16.57 -0.28 3.50
N PHE A 453 -15.30 0.11 3.27
CA PHE A 453 -14.25 0.09 4.28
C PHE A 453 -14.37 1.28 5.23
N GLU A 454 -14.70 1.05 6.50
CA GLU A 454 -14.82 2.10 7.51
C GLU A 454 -13.61 2.17 8.42
N ILE A 455 -12.91 3.31 8.42
CA ILE A 455 -11.84 3.63 9.35
C ILE A 455 -12.08 5.02 9.92
N GLU A 456 -12.18 5.11 11.26
CA GLU A 456 -12.27 6.39 11.98
C GLU A 456 -11.17 6.48 13.04
N GLY A 457 -10.68 7.67 13.25
CA GLY A 457 -9.60 8.03 14.18
C GLY A 457 -8.46 8.64 13.40
N PRO A 458 -7.44 7.87 13.00
CA PRO A 458 -6.40 8.38 12.11
C PRO A 458 -6.93 8.75 10.73
N GLY A 459 -6.38 9.81 10.11
CA GLY A 459 -6.54 10.04 8.69
C GLY A 459 -6.00 8.84 7.90
N ASN A 460 -6.65 8.51 6.80
CA ASN A 460 -6.30 7.37 5.97
C ASN A 460 -6.47 7.71 4.48
N ASN A 461 -5.92 6.88 3.61
CA ASN A 461 -5.86 7.15 2.18
C ASN A 461 -6.99 6.49 1.37
N ILE A 462 -8.06 5.99 1.98
CA ILE A 462 -9.15 5.27 1.29
C ILE A 462 -9.78 6.12 0.17
N ASP A 463 -10.10 7.39 0.44
CA ASP A 463 -10.68 8.27 -0.58
C ASP A 463 -9.75 8.42 -1.79
N PHE A 464 -8.46 8.54 -1.56
CA PHE A 464 -7.46 8.62 -2.63
C PHE A 464 -7.35 7.33 -3.43
N LEU A 465 -7.39 6.17 -2.76
CA LEU A 465 -7.38 4.86 -3.42
C LEU A 465 -8.60 4.68 -4.31
N SER A 466 -9.79 5.02 -3.82
CA SER A 466 -11.03 4.96 -4.60
C SER A 466 -10.96 5.92 -5.82
N ALA A 467 -10.43 7.13 -5.65
CA ALA A 467 -10.22 8.07 -6.74
C ALA A 467 -9.24 7.54 -7.80
N LEU A 468 -8.16 6.85 -7.39
CA LEU A 468 -7.23 6.20 -8.31
C LEU A 468 -7.91 5.12 -9.14
N MET A 469 -8.74 4.27 -8.53
CA MET A 469 -9.45 3.19 -9.23
C MET A 469 -10.41 3.74 -10.29
N GLN A 470 -11.05 4.86 -10.02
CA GLN A 470 -11.98 5.53 -10.94
C GLN A 470 -11.27 6.32 -12.05
N HIS A 471 -10.00 6.63 -11.89
CA HIS A 471 -9.27 7.51 -12.81
C HIS A 471 -9.19 6.92 -14.23
N PRO A 472 -9.54 7.67 -15.30
CA PRO A 472 -9.58 7.13 -16.67
C PRO A 472 -8.25 6.54 -17.15
N ARG A 473 -7.11 7.14 -16.76
CA ARG A 473 -5.77 6.60 -17.08
C ARG A 473 -5.50 5.27 -16.39
N PHE A 474 -5.98 5.09 -15.15
CA PHE A 474 -5.85 3.82 -14.44
C PHE A 474 -6.73 2.76 -15.11
N ARG A 475 -8.00 3.07 -15.35
CA ARG A 475 -8.94 2.14 -16.00
C ARG A 475 -8.46 1.70 -17.40
N SER A 476 -7.88 2.61 -18.19
CA SER A 476 -7.29 2.26 -19.50
C SER A 476 -5.96 1.50 -19.42
N GLY A 477 -5.36 1.33 -18.22
CA GLY A 477 -4.05 0.71 -18.05
C GLY A 477 -2.88 1.58 -18.51
N ASN A 478 -3.09 2.87 -18.81
CA ASN A 478 -2.03 3.81 -19.20
C ASN A 478 -1.35 4.41 -17.94
N ILE A 479 -0.64 3.58 -17.20
CA ILE A 479 0.00 3.91 -15.92
C ILE A 479 1.52 3.95 -16.04
N THR A 480 2.14 4.82 -15.28
CA THR A 480 3.60 4.97 -15.17
C THR A 480 3.98 5.25 -13.72
N THR A 481 5.27 5.17 -13.37
CA THR A 481 5.72 5.55 -12.02
C THR A 481 5.57 7.04 -11.71
N GLY A 482 5.31 7.87 -12.72
CA GLY A 482 5.01 9.29 -12.59
C GLY A 482 3.52 9.63 -12.39
N PHE A 483 2.64 8.63 -12.49
CA PHE A 483 1.18 8.81 -12.54
C PHE A 483 0.65 9.78 -11.46
N ILE A 484 0.97 9.55 -10.19
CA ILE A 484 0.44 10.36 -9.09
C ILE A 484 0.94 11.83 -9.18
N ALA A 485 2.20 12.03 -9.54
CA ALA A 485 2.75 13.37 -9.67
C ALA A 485 2.19 14.13 -10.89
N GLU A 486 1.83 13.41 -11.95
CA GLU A 486 1.27 13.96 -13.18
C GLU A 486 -0.21 14.32 -13.03
N GLU A 487 -1.00 13.46 -12.37
CA GLU A 487 -2.45 13.64 -12.23
C GLU A 487 -2.88 14.45 -11.00
N TYR A 488 -2.02 14.51 -9.97
CA TYR A 488 -2.28 15.24 -8.73
C TYR A 488 -1.14 16.22 -8.39
N PRO A 489 -0.78 17.16 -9.31
CA PRO A 489 0.35 18.07 -9.11
C PRO A 489 0.15 19.03 -7.92
N ASP A 490 -1.10 19.42 -7.66
CA ASP A 490 -1.50 20.33 -6.57
C ASP A 490 -1.92 19.57 -5.29
N GLY A 491 -1.79 18.23 -5.29
CA GLY A 491 -2.25 17.36 -4.21
C GLY A 491 -3.67 16.83 -4.44
N PHE A 492 -4.15 16.04 -3.48
CA PHE A 492 -5.46 15.42 -3.55
C PHE A 492 -6.52 16.27 -2.85
N HIS A 493 -7.66 16.50 -3.51
CA HIS A 493 -8.78 17.30 -3.00
C HIS A 493 -10.12 16.56 -2.99
N GLY A 494 -10.11 15.24 -3.17
CA GLY A 494 -11.27 14.39 -3.39
C GLY A 494 -11.47 14.08 -4.88
N ALA A 495 -12.12 12.95 -5.16
CA ALA A 495 -12.53 12.62 -6.52
C ALA A 495 -13.62 13.59 -6.99
N PRO A 496 -13.64 14.01 -8.26
CA PRO A 496 -14.74 14.79 -8.80
C PRO A 496 -16.01 13.93 -8.83
N ALA A 497 -17.14 14.51 -8.40
CA ALA A 497 -18.46 13.89 -8.56
C ALA A 497 -19.12 14.43 -9.83
N ASP A 498 -19.74 13.56 -10.60
CA ASP A 498 -20.59 13.94 -11.72
C ASP A 498 -21.98 14.41 -11.22
N ALA A 499 -22.81 14.84 -12.14
CA ALA A 499 -24.14 15.36 -11.81
C ALA A 499 -25.02 14.25 -11.21
N ASP A 500 -24.97 13.04 -11.77
CA ASP A 500 -25.80 11.92 -11.35
C ASP A 500 -25.48 11.50 -9.90
N LEU A 501 -24.19 11.43 -9.56
CA LEU A 501 -23.77 11.17 -8.19
C LEU A 501 -24.20 12.29 -7.21
N ILE A 502 -24.12 13.55 -7.60
CA ILE A 502 -24.54 14.68 -6.76
C ILE A 502 -26.05 14.63 -6.52
N GLU A 503 -26.87 14.32 -7.54
CA GLU A 503 -28.32 14.16 -7.41
C GLU A 503 -28.67 12.98 -6.50
N ALA A 504 -28.00 11.84 -6.66
CA ALA A 504 -28.13 10.68 -5.78
C ALA A 504 -27.78 11.01 -4.33
N LEU A 505 -26.67 11.73 -4.09
CA LEU A 505 -26.26 12.17 -2.75
C LEU A 505 -27.27 13.16 -2.14
N ALA A 506 -27.86 14.04 -2.96
CA ALA A 506 -28.92 14.95 -2.49
C ALA A 506 -30.17 14.16 -2.08
N ALA A 507 -30.59 13.18 -2.88
CA ALA A 507 -31.71 12.27 -2.57
C ALA A 507 -31.45 11.48 -1.27
N ILE A 508 -30.26 10.89 -1.12
CA ILE A 508 -29.84 10.15 0.08
C ILE A 508 -29.89 11.05 1.32
N ALA A 509 -29.37 12.26 1.24
CA ALA A 509 -29.37 13.19 2.36
C ALA A 509 -30.81 13.62 2.77
N ALA A 510 -31.69 13.88 1.81
CA ALA A 510 -33.09 14.20 2.05
C ALA A 510 -33.86 13.00 2.63
N PHE A 511 -33.60 11.80 2.10
CA PHE A 511 -34.20 10.56 2.60
C PHE A 511 -33.80 10.30 4.06
N ALA A 512 -32.53 10.42 4.39
CA ALA A 512 -32.01 10.29 5.74
C ALA A 512 -32.65 11.31 6.69
N ALA A 513 -32.77 12.57 6.25
CA ALA A 513 -33.46 13.62 7.05
C ALA A 513 -34.94 13.32 7.25
N THR A 514 -35.61 12.77 6.24
CA THR A 514 -37.04 12.34 6.33
C THR A 514 -37.17 11.20 7.32
N ALA A 515 -36.30 10.19 7.25
CA ALA A 515 -36.31 9.05 8.19
C ALA A 515 -36.07 9.51 9.64
N GLU A 516 -35.17 10.46 9.88
CA GLU A 516 -34.96 11.06 11.21
C GLU A 516 -36.18 11.83 11.70
N ALA A 517 -36.80 12.64 10.83
CA ALA A 517 -38.01 13.38 11.17
C ALA A 517 -39.17 12.43 11.45
N ASP A 518 -39.30 11.33 10.71
CA ASP A 518 -40.32 10.29 10.95
C ASP A 518 -40.07 9.58 12.27
N ARG A 519 -38.85 9.25 12.61
CA ARG A 519 -38.50 8.68 13.92
C ARG A 519 -38.86 9.63 15.05
N ALA A 520 -38.56 10.93 14.91
CA ALA A 520 -38.85 11.94 15.94
C ALA A 520 -40.38 12.04 16.26
N ARG A 521 -41.24 11.87 15.25
CA ARG A 521 -42.73 11.91 15.48
C ARG A 521 -43.28 10.67 16.18
N ARG A 522 -42.50 9.58 16.21
CA ARG A 522 -42.93 8.30 16.85
C ARG A 522 -42.57 8.24 18.33
N ILE A 523 -41.92 9.27 18.87
CA ILE A 523 -41.60 9.34 20.30
C ILE A 523 -42.85 9.59 21.10
N ASP A 524 -43.13 8.75 22.12
CA ASP A 524 -44.28 8.88 23.01
C ASP A 524 -44.14 10.07 23.97
N GLY A 525 -45.24 10.61 24.43
CA GLY A 525 -45.26 11.71 25.39
C GLY A 525 -45.11 13.10 24.79
N GLN A 526 -45.20 13.26 23.48
CA GLN A 526 -45.17 14.58 22.82
C GLN A 526 -46.41 15.39 23.20
N LEU A 527 -46.19 16.64 23.64
CA LEU A 527 -47.27 17.60 23.88
C LEU A 527 -47.53 18.38 22.58
N GLY A 528 -48.77 18.31 22.08
CA GLY A 528 -49.18 19.04 20.89
C GLY A 528 -49.57 18.17 19.71
N LYS A 529 -49.64 18.76 18.51
CA LYS A 529 -49.95 18.03 17.27
C LYS A 529 -48.77 17.17 16.86
N ARG A 530 -49.05 15.96 16.35
CA ARG A 530 -47.98 15.11 15.74
C ARG A 530 -47.25 15.88 14.65
N LEU A 531 -45.94 15.91 14.77
CA LEU A 531 -45.05 16.44 13.72
C LEU A 531 -45.25 15.63 12.42
N ARG A 532 -45.20 16.29 11.28
CA ARG A 532 -45.13 15.63 9.96
C ARG A 532 -43.77 15.89 9.39
N PRO A 533 -43.07 14.87 8.86
CA PRO A 533 -41.85 15.11 8.11
C PRO A 533 -42.12 16.08 6.96
N PRO A 534 -41.20 16.98 6.63
CA PRO A 534 -41.26 17.71 5.38
C PRO A 534 -41.29 16.72 4.19
N SER A 535 -42.05 17.04 3.16
CA SER A 535 -42.00 16.32 1.88
C SER A 535 -41.02 16.92 0.91
N GLU A 536 -40.57 18.15 1.15
CA GLU A 536 -39.63 18.90 0.31
C GLU A 536 -38.45 19.39 1.13
N TRP A 537 -37.25 19.12 0.62
CA TRP A 537 -35.99 19.45 1.24
C TRP A 537 -35.12 20.28 0.28
N SER A 538 -34.46 21.31 0.78
CA SER A 538 -33.35 21.94 0.09
C SER A 538 -32.07 21.31 0.61
N VAL A 539 -31.33 20.70 -0.30
CA VAL A 539 -30.04 20.05 -0.04
C VAL A 539 -28.94 20.84 -0.75
N ARG A 540 -27.96 21.34 0.02
CA ARG A 540 -26.78 21.97 -0.55
C ARG A 540 -25.57 21.06 -0.42
N ILE A 541 -24.93 20.76 -1.54
CA ILE A 541 -23.67 20.03 -1.63
C ILE A 541 -22.67 20.90 -2.39
N GLY A 542 -21.55 21.27 -1.74
CA GLY A 542 -20.64 22.27 -2.32
C GLY A 542 -21.34 23.59 -2.56
N ASP A 543 -21.32 24.05 -3.80
CA ASP A 543 -21.95 25.30 -4.25
C ASP A 543 -23.35 25.10 -4.87
N SER A 544 -23.81 23.86 -5.02
CA SER A 544 -25.10 23.52 -5.65
C SER A 544 -26.19 23.35 -4.62
N ASP A 545 -27.36 23.93 -4.89
CA ASP A 545 -28.59 23.72 -4.11
C ASP A 545 -29.56 22.87 -4.95
N HIS A 546 -30.07 21.80 -4.36
CA HIS A 546 -31.02 20.88 -4.98
C HIS A 546 -32.33 20.89 -4.21
N LEU A 547 -33.47 20.90 -4.91
CA LEU A 547 -34.79 20.70 -4.34
C LEU A 547 -35.16 19.22 -4.46
N VAL A 548 -35.25 18.54 -3.32
CA VAL A 548 -35.62 17.12 -3.28
C VAL A 548 -37.01 16.96 -2.71
N SER A 549 -37.88 16.30 -3.49
CA SER A 549 -39.23 15.95 -3.03
C SER A 549 -39.34 14.43 -2.82
N ILE A 550 -39.88 14.03 -1.69
CA ILE A 550 -40.07 12.61 -1.32
C ILE A 550 -41.56 12.35 -1.17
N SER A 551 -42.11 11.43 -1.95
CA SER A 551 -43.48 11.03 -1.99
C SER A 551 -43.64 9.50 -1.93
N THR A 552 -44.88 9.02 -1.95
CA THR A 552 -45.19 7.58 -2.10
C THR A 552 -44.89 7.07 -3.52
N ASP A 553 -44.79 7.96 -4.48
CA ASP A 553 -44.62 7.62 -5.90
C ASP A 553 -43.13 7.59 -6.29
N GLY A 554 -42.25 8.13 -5.44
CA GLY A 554 -40.80 8.15 -5.70
C GLY A 554 -40.09 9.39 -5.13
N ILE A 555 -38.87 9.57 -5.55
CA ILE A 555 -37.99 10.70 -5.22
C ILE A 555 -37.78 11.53 -6.46
N THR A 556 -37.96 12.85 -6.37
CA THR A 556 -37.57 13.77 -7.44
C THR A 556 -36.47 14.71 -6.95
N VAL A 557 -35.52 15.04 -7.84
CA VAL A 557 -34.48 16.03 -7.62
C VAL A 557 -34.62 17.08 -8.71
N ASP A 558 -34.78 18.35 -8.32
CA ASP A 558 -34.96 19.49 -9.21
C ASP A 558 -36.07 19.28 -10.27
N ASP A 559 -37.21 18.71 -9.79
CA ASP A 559 -38.40 18.35 -10.57
C ASP A 559 -38.22 17.15 -11.53
N ALA A 560 -37.05 16.49 -11.56
CA ALA A 560 -36.80 15.26 -12.35
C ALA A 560 -36.97 14.02 -11.46
N ASP A 561 -37.65 12.99 -11.98
CA ASP A 561 -37.75 11.68 -11.32
C ASP A 561 -36.36 11.02 -11.28
N LEU A 562 -35.96 10.53 -10.13
CA LEU A 562 -34.71 9.80 -9.90
C LEU A 562 -35.02 8.32 -9.64
N ASP A 563 -34.49 7.43 -10.47
CA ASP A 563 -34.58 5.98 -10.27
C ASP A 563 -33.54 5.54 -9.23
N ILE A 564 -33.94 5.60 -7.95
CA ILE A 564 -33.09 5.24 -6.83
C ILE A 564 -33.86 4.44 -5.79
N ALA A 565 -33.36 3.27 -5.45
CA ALA A 565 -33.81 2.51 -4.28
C ALA A 565 -32.87 2.78 -3.10
N LEU A 566 -33.42 3.01 -1.90
CA LEU A 566 -32.67 3.41 -0.72
C LEU A 566 -33.04 2.56 0.50
N GLU A 567 -32.02 2.02 1.17
CA GLU A 567 -32.18 1.39 2.48
C GLU A 567 -31.37 2.15 3.54
N TYR A 568 -32.06 2.68 4.55
CA TYR A 568 -31.41 3.40 5.66
C TYR A 568 -32.35 3.47 6.87
N THR A 569 -31.81 3.17 8.03
CA THR A 569 -32.46 3.41 9.33
C THR A 569 -31.67 4.45 10.13
N PRO A 570 -32.33 5.46 10.78
CA PRO A 570 -31.60 6.44 11.60
C PRO A 570 -30.74 5.80 12.67
N GLY A 571 -29.44 5.98 12.54
CA GLY A 571 -28.38 5.37 13.35
C GLY A 571 -27.47 4.43 12.58
N ASP A 572 -27.86 4.00 11.39
CA ASP A 572 -27.00 3.26 10.50
C ASP A 572 -25.84 4.16 10.03
N ARG A 573 -24.73 3.54 9.73
CA ARG A 573 -23.51 4.22 9.29
C ARG A 573 -23.34 4.22 7.78
N TYR A 574 -24.15 3.42 7.11
CA TYR A 574 -24.21 3.31 5.66
C TYR A 574 -25.64 3.54 5.18
N VAL A 575 -25.73 4.04 3.98
CA VAL A 575 -26.92 3.99 3.15
C VAL A 575 -26.59 3.09 1.99
N ASP A 576 -27.31 1.99 1.86
CA ASP A 576 -27.23 1.17 0.68
C ASP A 576 -28.26 1.68 -0.32
N ALA A 577 -27.76 2.00 -1.50
CA ALA A 577 -28.54 2.56 -2.59
C ALA A 577 -28.34 1.72 -3.85
N GLU A 578 -29.34 1.75 -4.71
CA GLU A 578 -29.27 1.23 -6.08
C GLU A 578 -29.70 2.37 -7.00
N LEU A 579 -28.76 2.89 -7.80
CA LEU A 579 -28.97 3.97 -8.74
C LEU A 579 -28.91 3.41 -10.15
N ASP A 580 -30.01 3.49 -10.93
CA ASP A 580 -30.10 2.91 -12.27
C ASP A 580 -29.64 1.43 -12.31
N GLU A 581 -30.12 0.63 -11.37
CA GLU A 581 -29.75 -0.79 -11.17
C GLU A 581 -28.28 -1.02 -10.73
N ALA A 582 -27.48 0.03 -10.51
CA ALA A 582 -26.10 -0.07 -10.05
C ALA A 582 -25.98 0.14 -8.51
N PRO A 583 -25.26 -0.72 -7.78
CA PRO A 583 -25.11 -0.57 -6.34
C PRO A 583 -24.23 0.61 -5.97
N LEU A 584 -24.65 1.36 -4.94
CA LEU A 584 -23.94 2.49 -4.39
C LEU A 584 -23.98 2.44 -2.86
N THR A 585 -22.86 2.21 -2.22
CA THR A 585 -22.74 2.28 -0.75
C THR A 585 -22.19 3.64 -0.34
N VAL A 586 -22.91 4.34 0.53
CA VAL A 586 -22.55 5.67 1.03
C VAL A 586 -22.38 5.66 2.53
N LYS A 587 -21.19 5.94 3.03
CA LYS A 587 -20.98 6.17 4.47
C LYS A 587 -21.66 7.46 4.88
N ILE A 588 -22.49 7.42 5.90
CA ILE A 588 -23.26 8.56 6.39
C ILE A 588 -22.94 8.87 7.84
N SER A 589 -22.69 10.12 8.13
CA SER A 589 -22.59 10.60 9.49
C SER A 589 -23.32 11.94 9.66
N ARG A 590 -23.95 12.14 10.82
CA ARG A 590 -24.73 13.33 11.08
C ARG A 590 -23.83 14.53 11.36
N THR A 591 -24.14 15.66 10.74
CA THR A 591 -23.55 16.95 11.05
C THR A 591 -24.59 17.82 11.81
N ARG A 592 -24.24 19.04 12.16
CA ARG A 592 -25.16 19.96 12.85
C ARG A 592 -26.37 20.35 11.99
N THR A 593 -26.22 20.43 10.68
CA THR A 593 -27.25 20.93 9.74
C THR A 593 -27.52 19.99 8.58
N GLY A 594 -27.15 18.73 8.68
CA GLY A 594 -27.33 17.74 7.64
C GLY A 594 -26.42 16.54 7.85
N PHE A 595 -25.75 16.10 6.80
CA PHE A 595 -24.95 14.87 6.81
C PHE A 595 -23.60 15.08 6.13
N LYS A 596 -22.63 14.30 6.54
CA LYS A 596 -21.39 14.02 5.84
C LYS A 596 -21.57 12.69 5.13
N LEU A 597 -21.43 12.68 3.82
CA LEU A 597 -21.57 11.53 2.93
C LEU A 597 -20.21 11.23 2.31
N THR A 598 -19.73 9.99 2.41
CA THR A 598 -18.44 9.60 1.86
C THR A 598 -18.62 8.38 0.97
N THR A 599 -18.27 8.51 -0.29
CA THR A 599 -18.33 7.47 -1.33
C THR A 599 -17.51 7.90 -2.52
N ARG A 600 -17.13 6.96 -3.37
CA ARG A 600 -16.47 7.20 -4.66
C ARG A 600 -15.24 8.11 -4.57
N GLY A 601 -14.49 8.02 -3.45
CA GLY A 601 -13.24 8.72 -3.27
C GLY A 601 -13.35 10.19 -2.87
N ALA A 602 -14.50 10.59 -2.35
CA ALA A 602 -14.69 11.95 -1.83
C ALA A 602 -15.64 11.98 -0.64
N CYS A 603 -15.47 13.05 0.15
CA CYS A 603 -16.33 13.38 1.26
C CYS A 603 -17.18 14.61 0.93
N HIS A 604 -18.49 14.45 0.91
CA HIS A 604 -19.45 15.47 0.59
C HIS A 604 -20.21 15.90 1.85
N VAL A 605 -20.23 17.20 2.14
CA VAL A 605 -21.04 17.74 3.25
C VAL A 605 -22.35 18.27 2.71
N ALA A 606 -23.42 17.53 2.97
CA ALA A 606 -24.78 17.92 2.59
C ALA A 606 -25.44 18.72 3.72
N ARG A 607 -25.78 19.99 3.47
CA ARG A 607 -26.64 20.77 4.34
C ARG A 607 -28.09 20.54 3.94
N VAL A 608 -28.90 20.02 4.84
CA VAL A 608 -30.29 19.65 4.57
C VAL A 608 -31.21 20.49 5.41
N LEU A 609 -32.10 21.24 4.76
CA LEU A 609 -33.07 22.09 5.38
C LEU A 609 -34.46 21.86 4.76
N PRO A 610 -35.57 21.93 5.54
CA PRO A 610 -36.91 21.98 4.94
C PRO A 610 -37.00 23.11 3.91
N ALA A 611 -37.56 22.86 2.73
CA ALA A 611 -37.59 23.81 1.62
C ALA A 611 -38.05 25.20 2.01
N HIS A 612 -39.09 25.28 2.86
CA HIS A 612 -39.63 26.57 3.34
C HIS A 612 -38.72 27.32 4.31
N VAL A 613 -37.69 26.67 4.87
CA VAL A 613 -36.71 27.27 5.79
C VAL A 613 -35.44 27.69 5.04
N ALA A 614 -35.11 27.03 3.95
CA ALA A 614 -33.90 27.23 3.19
C ALA A 614 -33.58 28.70 2.81
N PRO A 615 -34.58 29.55 2.41
CA PRO A 615 -34.31 30.97 2.08
C PRO A 615 -33.74 31.78 3.24
N TYR A 616 -33.96 31.35 4.49
CA TYR A 616 -33.44 32.04 5.68
C TYR A 616 -31.99 31.66 6.00
N ALA A 617 -31.44 30.61 5.38
CA ALA A 617 -30.09 30.14 5.62
C ALA A 617 -29.03 31.21 5.27
N GLN A 618 -29.31 32.11 4.32
CA GLN A 618 -28.43 33.24 3.95
C GLN A 618 -28.18 34.22 5.12
N HIS A 619 -29.06 34.23 6.13
CA HIS A 619 -28.91 35.06 7.31
C HIS A 619 -28.09 34.42 8.44
N MET A 620 -27.67 33.16 8.28
CA MET A 620 -26.81 32.48 9.25
C MET A 620 -25.41 33.04 9.22
N ILE A 621 -24.85 33.36 10.39
CA ILE A 621 -23.49 33.87 10.53
C ILE A 621 -22.50 32.76 10.21
N THR A 622 -21.64 33.01 9.22
CA THR A 622 -20.51 32.13 8.92
C THR A 622 -19.40 32.40 9.94
N LYS A 623 -19.02 31.37 10.71
CA LYS A 623 -17.88 31.45 11.62
C LYS A 623 -16.59 31.34 10.80
N ILE A 624 -15.78 32.38 10.85
CA ILE A 624 -14.45 32.40 10.24
C ILE A 624 -13.49 31.71 11.24
N PRO A 625 -12.74 30.67 10.82
CA PRO A 625 -11.71 30.08 11.66
C PRO A 625 -10.65 31.13 12.08
N PRO A 626 -10.02 30.98 13.26
CA PRO A 626 -8.92 31.86 13.63
C PRO A 626 -7.75 31.76 12.63
N ASP A 627 -7.14 32.89 12.31
CA ASP A 627 -5.93 32.92 11.48
C ASP A 627 -4.73 32.35 12.27
N LEU A 628 -4.32 31.15 11.92
CA LEU A 628 -3.17 30.48 12.52
C LEU A 628 -1.88 30.64 11.68
N SER A 629 -1.89 31.40 10.60
CA SER A 629 -0.74 31.60 9.70
C SER A 629 0.47 32.27 10.37
N LYS A 630 0.31 32.75 11.59
CA LYS A 630 1.40 33.26 12.43
C LYS A 630 2.21 32.18 13.12
N PHE A 631 1.71 30.95 13.15
CA PHE A 631 2.36 29.87 13.87
C PHE A 631 2.81 28.80 12.89
N LEU A 632 4.04 28.32 13.05
CA LEU A 632 4.42 27.04 12.49
C LEU A 632 3.97 25.98 13.48
N LEU A 633 2.89 25.29 13.14
CA LEU A 633 2.35 24.22 13.95
C LEU A 633 2.94 22.88 13.49
N CYS A 634 3.10 21.95 14.41
CA CYS A 634 3.46 20.57 14.10
C CYS A 634 2.24 19.87 13.48
N PRO A 635 2.27 19.50 12.18
CA PRO A 635 1.08 18.97 11.52
C PRO A 635 0.74 17.53 11.90
N MET A 636 1.69 16.83 12.57
CA MET A 636 1.59 15.43 12.98
C MET A 636 2.41 15.19 14.24
N PRO A 637 2.11 14.18 15.06
CA PRO A 637 2.99 13.82 16.18
C PRO A 637 4.31 13.26 15.64
N GLY A 638 5.43 13.75 16.17
CA GLY A 638 6.74 13.33 15.69
C GLY A 638 7.90 13.88 16.53
N LEU A 639 9.10 13.50 16.16
CA LEU A 639 10.33 13.98 16.77
C LEU A 639 10.89 15.15 15.96
N LEU A 640 11.11 16.30 16.58
CA LEU A 640 11.78 17.42 15.93
C LEU A 640 13.26 17.10 15.74
N MET A 641 13.64 16.78 14.49
CA MET A 641 15.01 16.39 14.14
C MET A 641 15.92 17.59 14.00
N ARG A 642 15.42 18.66 13.38
CA ARG A 642 16.21 19.85 13.07
C ARG A 642 15.33 21.09 13.01
N LEU A 643 15.89 22.22 13.45
CA LEU A 643 15.32 23.53 13.31
C LEU A 643 16.35 24.40 12.53
N ASP A 644 15.92 24.97 11.40
CA ASP A 644 16.81 25.67 10.48
C ASP A 644 16.81 27.20 10.69
N VAL A 645 16.02 27.71 11.64
CA VAL A 645 15.86 29.14 11.94
C VAL A 645 15.81 29.40 13.43
N GLY A 646 16.20 30.63 13.82
CA GLY A 646 16.17 31.16 15.18
C GLY A 646 15.31 32.40 15.34
N ALA A 647 15.05 32.82 16.57
CA ALA A 647 14.31 34.06 16.84
C ALA A 647 15.05 35.30 16.25
N GLY A 648 14.34 36.10 15.51
CA GLY A 648 14.85 37.26 14.79
C GLY A 648 15.24 37.03 13.33
N ASP A 649 15.26 35.76 12.88
CA ASP A 649 15.59 35.43 11.48
C ASP A 649 14.46 35.88 10.55
N LYS A 650 14.84 36.40 9.37
CA LYS A 650 13.92 36.67 8.27
C LYS A 650 13.82 35.45 7.38
N VAL A 651 12.60 35.07 7.03
CA VAL A 651 12.31 33.90 6.21
C VAL A 651 11.48 34.28 4.99
N GLU A 652 11.67 33.55 3.91
CA GLU A 652 10.91 33.71 2.66
C GLU A 652 9.83 32.63 2.55
N ALA A 653 8.77 32.89 1.75
CA ALA A 653 7.77 31.88 1.47
C ALA A 653 8.40 30.62 0.82
N GLY A 654 8.04 29.43 1.30
CA GLY A 654 8.60 28.15 0.86
C GLY A 654 9.95 27.76 1.49
N GLN A 655 10.58 28.65 2.28
CA GLN A 655 11.84 28.34 2.96
C GLN A 655 11.64 27.22 3.99
N PRO A 656 12.52 26.21 4.04
CA PRO A 656 12.52 25.20 5.11
C PRO A 656 12.76 25.86 6.48
N LEU A 657 11.96 25.49 7.47
CA LEU A 657 12.04 26.03 8.83
C LEU A 657 12.39 24.96 9.86
N ALA A 658 11.81 23.77 9.71
CA ALA A 658 11.98 22.66 10.62
C ALA A 658 11.87 21.31 9.90
N VAL A 659 12.46 20.27 10.48
CA VAL A 659 12.30 18.88 10.02
C VAL A 659 11.77 18.05 11.16
N VAL A 660 10.60 17.43 10.95
CA VAL A 660 9.97 16.53 11.91
C VAL A 660 9.99 15.11 11.35
N GLU A 661 10.51 14.16 12.10
CA GLU A 661 10.44 12.75 11.78
C GLU A 661 9.18 12.13 12.42
N ALA A 662 8.37 11.48 11.58
CA ALA A 662 7.26 10.66 12.00
C ALA A 662 7.23 9.38 11.15
N MET A 663 7.05 8.22 11.77
CA MET A 663 6.97 6.92 11.09
C MET A 663 8.12 6.67 10.10
N LYS A 664 9.36 7.01 10.50
CA LYS A 664 10.58 6.93 9.68
C LYS A 664 10.61 7.84 8.45
N MET A 665 9.69 8.77 8.33
CA MET A 665 9.67 9.76 7.26
C MET A 665 10.05 11.14 7.81
N GLU A 666 11.01 11.80 7.14
CA GLU A 666 11.36 13.18 7.42
C GLU A 666 10.40 14.12 6.69
N ASN A 667 9.72 14.97 7.44
CA ASN A 667 8.79 15.96 6.90
C ASN A 667 9.38 17.35 7.09
N ILE A 668 9.62 18.03 5.97
CA ILE A 668 10.18 19.39 5.96
C ILE A 668 9.03 20.38 6.08
N LEU A 669 8.98 21.09 7.18
CA LEU A 669 8.01 22.16 7.41
C LEU A 669 8.57 23.47 6.85
N ARG A 670 7.75 24.17 6.04
CA ARG A 670 8.15 25.37 5.30
C ARG A 670 7.32 26.58 5.72
N ALA A 671 7.90 27.76 5.53
CA ALA A 671 7.17 29.01 5.72
C ALA A 671 6.05 29.15 4.66
N GLU A 672 4.82 29.39 5.09
CA GLU A 672 3.69 29.68 4.19
C GLU A 672 3.84 31.06 3.54
N LYS A 673 4.41 32.01 4.26
CA LYS A 673 4.63 33.40 3.82
C LYS A 673 5.95 33.95 4.33
N ALA A 674 6.45 34.98 3.70
CA ALA A 674 7.60 35.72 4.20
C ALA A 674 7.27 36.41 5.53
N GLY A 675 8.23 36.47 6.46
CA GLY A 675 8.06 37.13 7.76
C GLY A 675 9.34 37.08 8.59
N THR A 676 9.23 37.46 9.85
CA THR A 676 10.32 37.36 10.83
C THR A 676 9.93 36.37 11.92
N VAL A 677 10.83 35.49 12.34
CA VAL A 677 10.61 34.57 13.47
C VAL A 677 10.60 35.34 14.78
N LYS A 678 9.46 35.41 15.45
CA LYS A 678 9.29 36.11 16.73
C LYS A 678 9.84 35.27 17.91
N SER A 679 9.46 34.00 17.96
CA SER A 679 9.92 33.09 19.01
C SER A 679 10.01 31.67 18.50
N VAL A 680 10.87 30.88 19.14
CA VAL A 680 11.03 29.43 18.92
C VAL A 680 10.58 28.74 20.21
N ASN A 681 9.65 27.79 20.11
CA ASN A 681 8.98 27.16 21.24
C ASN A 681 9.33 25.67 21.39
N ALA A 682 10.10 25.09 20.46
CA ALA A 682 10.53 23.70 20.49
C ALA A 682 12.01 23.59 20.12
N ALA A 683 12.69 22.55 20.60
CA ALA A 683 14.10 22.25 20.34
C ALA A 683 14.28 20.92 19.65
N PRO A 684 15.36 20.74 18.83
CA PRO A 684 15.70 19.42 18.28
C PRO A 684 15.81 18.36 19.39
N GLY A 685 15.16 17.21 19.15
CA GLY A 685 15.01 16.13 20.13
C GLY A 685 13.69 16.15 20.91
N ASP A 686 12.87 17.19 20.78
CA ASP A 686 11.55 17.23 21.41
C ASP A 686 10.55 16.35 20.66
N SER A 687 9.73 15.61 21.43
CA SER A 687 8.55 14.91 20.89
C SER A 687 7.37 15.87 20.87
N LEU A 688 6.87 16.15 19.68
CA LEU A 688 5.81 17.11 19.44
C LEU A 688 4.47 16.42 19.22
N ALA A 689 3.41 16.97 19.80
CA ALA A 689 2.03 16.58 19.48
C ALA A 689 1.53 17.31 18.23
N VAL A 690 0.39 16.87 17.69
CA VAL A 690 -0.34 17.64 16.65
C VAL A 690 -0.67 19.01 17.17
N ASP A 691 -0.57 20.02 16.31
CA ASP A 691 -0.81 21.44 16.59
C ASP A 691 0.11 22.06 17.67
N ALA A 692 1.16 21.33 18.11
CA ALA A 692 2.19 21.93 18.94
C ALA A 692 2.86 23.09 18.20
N VAL A 693 2.96 24.24 18.86
CA VAL A 693 3.59 25.44 18.26
C VAL A 693 5.12 25.25 18.28
N ILE A 694 5.71 25.13 17.09
CA ILE A 694 7.17 25.03 16.90
C ILE A 694 7.80 26.45 16.96
N LEU A 695 7.22 27.39 16.23
CA LEU A 695 7.65 28.79 16.26
C LEU A 695 6.49 29.74 15.97
N GLU A 696 6.64 31.00 16.36
CA GLU A 696 5.72 32.10 16.10
C GLU A 696 6.38 33.09 15.14
N MET A 697 5.61 33.57 14.17
CA MET A 697 6.01 34.54 13.16
C MET A 697 5.38 35.92 13.48
N GLU A 698 6.07 37.02 13.10
CA GLU A 698 5.50 38.36 13.10
C GLU A 698 4.80 38.68 11.77
#